data_077fdccb236811e1e026b7fe59bde6d8
#
_entry.id   077fdccb236811e1e026b7fe59bde6d8
#
_cell.length_a   1.000
_cell.length_b   1.000
_cell.length_c   1.000
_cell.angle_alpha   90.00
_cell.angle_beta   90.00
_cell.angle_gamma   90.00
#
_symmetry.space_group_name_H-M   'P 1'
#
loop_
_entity.id
_entity.type
_entity.pdbx_description
1 polymer ?
#
loop_
_entity_poly.entity_id
_entity_poly.type
_entity_poly.pdbx_seq_one_letter_code
_entity_poly.pdbx_strand_id
1 'polypeptide(L)'
;MERLESLRAVKDLQRHYAQYEQYSLWGDMAALFAKDARVEWGDEKIDGRDAISDWLNEGGDLAPGALNTEFIDEPLVNLSVDGDSAKGRWMSLAFKGDGQGRAWFEGGLYENDYVREDGVWKIAVMRYYPQYEGDYAEGWKNVGGEDIPIIPYHFTIDETGVPIPEPEGDAPESDASLDSLEQRIAAMNDEDDVRNLQNAYGYYVDRKMWDDVVDLFAEDSAVEIAGAGVFKGPEGVREAMELMGPAGLGHGELNEHPLFDTLVRVVPDGNEAETRGIELAMLGDADEDAASWKISVYRNRFVKEGGIWKFKEMRLYPMMKADYDEGWGSGEGVEHRFPAFLSPNPGTGSPVDVADFMVVAKDDLTGTVDQSDSGEETAQAPEDRLVDLRRRLKRSEAYDAVVNVSAAYGYYLDDFQWTKLSSIFAEDGNKQSPFAGFYLGQDRIMGAANAMWGPPREMRPAVSFHWRTQPVIHVSHDGRSANLRTRLFQPRTSKDPDAPSRFYMGGLHGGMYPNDQLVLENGVWRFWSLTIDEHYFAMPNWEDGWSGAEEPEAEAEPYRSPLLDKYPPDILLTELGERQEGFRGGTGETVDWPGILPMWFHYRNPVSGRTPEHYWPDCVPCEKLSEARLTEHGYEMPPTGPEIDGVELR
;
A
#
# COMPACT_ATOMS: atom_id res chain seq x y z
N MET A 1 11.17 20.31 6.67
CA MET A 1 9.94 20.01 7.40
C MET A 1 8.70 20.44 6.63
N GLU A 2 8.43 21.76 6.40
CA GLU A 2 7.23 22.21 5.64
C GLU A 2 7.06 21.56 4.27
N ARG A 3 8.15 21.24 3.59
CA ARG A 3 8.14 20.55 2.30
C ARG A 3 7.70 19.10 2.44
N LEU A 4 8.07 18.41 3.52
CA LEU A 4 7.60 17.06 3.80
C LEU A 4 6.11 17.05 4.16
N GLU A 5 5.66 18.00 4.99
CA GLU A 5 4.24 18.19 5.28
C GLU A 5 3.44 18.49 3.99
N SER A 6 4.00 19.28 3.06
CA SER A 6 3.39 19.55 1.76
C SER A 6 3.27 18.30 0.90
N LEU A 7 4.31 17.46 0.85
CA LEU A 7 4.27 16.19 0.12
C LEU A 7 3.16 15.27 0.64
N ARG A 8 3.05 15.15 1.97
CA ARG A 8 2.01 14.34 2.63
C ARG A 8 0.61 14.91 2.42
N ALA A 9 0.46 16.24 2.49
CA ALA A 9 -0.82 16.90 2.22
C ALA A 9 -1.31 16.62 0.78
N VAL A 10 -0.41 16.57 -0.20
CA VAL A 10 -0.74 16.18 -1.59
C VAL A 10 -1.18 14.72 -1.67
N LYS A 11 -0.48 13.80 -0.98
CA LYS A 11 -0.88 12.39 -0.92
C LYS A 11 -2.26 12.21 -0.28
N ASP A 12 -2.52 12.92 0.80
CA ASP A 12 -3.81 12.86 1.50
C ASP A 12 -4.95 13.49 0.69
N LEU A 13 -4.66 14.52 -0.11
CA LEU A 13 -5.65 15.12 -1.01
C LEU A 13 -6.23 14.08 -1.99
N GLN A 14 -5.38 13.21 -2.56
CA GLN A 14 -5.82 12.16 -3.46
C GLN A 14 -6.62 11.07 -2.73
N ARG A 15 -6.23 10.71 -1.51
CA ARG A 15 -7.01 9.77 -0.68
C ARG A 15 -8.39 10.32 -0.30
N HIS A 16 -8.47 11.62 0.00
CA HIS A 16 -9.74 12.27 0.24
C HIS A 16 -10.65 12.25 -1.00
N TYR A 17 -10.07 12.43 -2.19
CA TYR A 17 -10.81 12.34 -3.45
C TYR A 17 -11.51 10.97 -3.55
N ALA A 18 -10.79 9.85 -3.43
CA ALA A 18 -11.35 8.50 -3.46
C ALA A 18 -12.42 8.29 -2.37
N GLN A 19 -12.15 8.73 -1.15
CA GLN A 19 -13.09 8.58 -0.03
C GLN A 19 -14.37 9.41 -0.20
N TYR A 20 -14.35 10.53 -0.91
CA TYR A 20 -15.56 11.33 -1.19
C TYR A 20 -16.35 10.75 -2.36
N GLU A 21 -15.67 10.23 -3.39
CA GLU A 21 -16.31 9.57 -4.52
C GLU A 21 -17.20 8.42 -4.06
N GLN A 22 -16.73 7.63 -3.12
CA GLN A 22 -17.41 6.48 -2.56
C GLN A 22 -18.85 6.76 -2.07
N TYR A 23 -19.13 8.00 -1.69
CA TYR A 23 -20.43 8.43 -1.16
C TYR A 23 -21.07 9.52 -2.03
N SER A 24 -20.60 9.71 -3.25
CA SER A 24 -21.09 10.75 -4.18
C SER A 24 -21.07 12.16 -3.58
N LEU A 25 -20.04 12.48 -2.79
CA LEU A 25 -19.87 13.78 -2.16
C LEU A 25 -19.25 14.78 -3.13
N TRP A 26 -19.95 15.01 -4.25
CA TRP A 26 -19.43 15.76 -5.40
C TRP A 26 -19.02 17.19 -5.08
N GLY A 27 -19.74 17.85 -4.15
CA GLY A 27 -19.39 19.18 -3.69
C GLY A 27 -18.08 19.22 -2.91
N ASP A 28 -17.85 18.21 -2.04
CA ASP A 28 -16.61 18.06 -1.29
C ASP A 28 -15.45 17.66 -2.21
N MET A 29 -15.69 16.81 -3.23
CA MET A 29 -14.70 16.49 -4.26
C MET A 29 -14.33 17.73 -5.07
N ALA A 30 -15.29 18.50 -5.56
CA ALA A 30 -15.05 19.73 -6.32
C ALA A 30 -14.22 20.76 -5.52
N ALA A 31 -14.39 20.80 -4.20
CA ALA A 31 -13.64 21.67 -3.32
C ALA A 31 -12.13 21.32 -3.22
N LEU A 32 -11.72 20.11 -3.62
CA LEU A 32 -10.32 19.70 -3.70
C LEU A 32 -9.59 20.33 -4.90
N PHE A 33 -10.30 20.84 -5.88
CA PHE A 33 -9.73 21.44 -7.08
C PHE A 33 -9.41 22.93 -6.92
N ALA A 34 -8.36 23.39 -7.58
CA ALA A 34 -8.04 24.81 -7.68
C ALA A 34 -9.12 25.55 -8.49
N LYS A 35 -9.20 26.88 -8.35
CA LYS A 35 -10.23 27.67 -9.04
C LYS A 35 -10.19 27.51 -10.57
N ASP A 36 -8.98 27.54 -11.13
CA ASP A 36 -8.73 27.44 -12.57
C ASP A 36 -8.29 25.99 -12.95
N ALA A 37 -8.71 25.00 -12.19
CA ALA A 37 -8.32 23.60 -12.41
C ALA A 37 -8.85 23.06 -13.75
N ARG A 38 -8.19 21.99 -14.21
CA ARG A 38 -8.60 21.25 -15.40
C ARG A 38 -8.72 19.76 -15.08
N VAL A 39 -9.75 19.11 -15.63
CA VAL A 39 -9.86 17.66 -15.71
C VAL A 39 -9.70 17.21 -17.15
N GLU A 40 -8.86 16.22 -17.39
CA GLU A 40 -8.70 15.49 -18.65
C GLU A 40 -9.04 14.01 -18.35
N TRP A 41 -10.23 13.59 -18.76
CA TRP A 41 -10.75 12.24 -18.51
C TRP A 41 -10.93 11.51 -19.84
N GLY A 42 -9.96 10.69 -20.21
CA GLY A 42 -9.90 10.15 -21.57
C GLY A 42 -9.83 11.28 -22.60
N ASP A 43 -10.84 11.39 -23.46
CA ASP A 43 -10.92 12.43 -24.49
C ASP A 43 -11.66 13.71 -24.02
N GLU A 44 -12.28 13.67 -22.84
CA GLU A 44 -13.02 14.81 -22.27
C GLU A 44 -12.07 15.82 -21.62
N LYS A 45 -12.42 17.11 -21.72
CA LYS A 45 -11.69 18.21 -21.08
C LYS A 45 -12.66 19.19 -20.44
N ILE A 46 -12.50 19.39 -19.15
CA ILE A 46 -13.33 20.25 -18.32
C ILE A 46 -12.45 21.31 -17.69
N ASP A 47 -12.71 22.58 -17.94
CA ASP A 47 -11.93 23.71 -17.44
C ASP A 47 -12.69 24.52 -16.38
N GLY A 48 -12.06 24.75 -15.25
CA GLY A 48 -12.56 25.52 -14.11
C GLY A 48 -13.35 24.70 -13.11
N ARG A 49 -13.16 25.00 -11.82
CA ARG A 49 -13.78 24.25 -10.70
C ARG A 49 -15.31 24.18 -10.78
N ASP A 50 -15.96 25.25 -11.23
CA ASP A 50 -17.42 25.26 -11.33
C ASP A 50 -17.91 24.25 -12.40
N ALA A 51 -17.26 24.20 -13.57
CA ALA A 51 -17.57 23.21 -14.60
C ALA A 51 -17.21 21.78 -14.16
N ILE A 52 -16.12 21.61 -13.39
CA ILE A 52 -15.74 20.32 -12.78
C ILE A 52 -16.81 19.88 -11.79
N SER A 53 -17.33 20.81 -10.97
CA SER A 53 -18.44 20.52 -10.04
C SER A 53 -19.69 20.05 -10.77
N ASP A 54 -20.06 20.73 -11.86
CA ASP A 54 -21.22 20.34 -12.68
C ASP A 54 -21.01 18.95 -13.28
N TRP A 55 -19.83 18.67 -13.84
CA TRP A 55 -19.46 17.36 -14.40
C TRP A 55 -19.50 16.23 -13.35
N LEU A 56 -18.94 16.44 -12.15
CA LEU A 56 -19.00 15.46 -11.05
C LEU A 56 -20.46 15.17 -10.65
N ASN A 57 -21.32 16.21 -10.59
CA ASN A 57 -22.72 16.07 -10.23
C ASN A 57 -23.55 15.29 -11.28
N GLU A 58 -23.07 15.09 -12.51
CA GLU A 58 -23.71 14.20 -13.49
C GLU A 58 -23.77 12.74 -12.99
N GLY A 59 -22.87 12.34 -12.09
CA GLY A 59 -22.90 11.04 -11.41
C GLY A 59 -24.14 10.82 -10.54
N GLY A 60 -24.85 11.91 -10.17
CA GLY A 60 -26.07 11.85 -9.36
C GLY A 60 -25.83 11.44 -7.91
N ASP A 61 -26.93 11.30 -7.17
CA ASP A 61 -26.89 10.84 -5.77
C ASP A 61 -26.67 9.32 -5.72
N LEU A 62 -26.02 8.86 -4.66
CA LEU A 62 -25.80 7.44 -4.41
C LEU A 62 -27.18 6.74 -4.22
N ALA A 63 -27.55 5.91 -5.19
CA ALA A 63 -28.82 5.17 -5.12
C ALA A 63 -28.73 4.02 -4.09
N PRO A 64 -29.86 3.63 -3.47
CA PRO A 64 -29.87 2.47 -2.59
C PRO A 64 -29.37 1.20 -3.31
N GLY A 65 -28.42 0.51 -2.70
CA GLY A 65 -27.77 -0.67 -3.27
C GLY A 65 -26.72 -0.42 -4.35
N ALA A 66 -26.53 0.84 -4.77
CA ALA A 66 -25.45 1.18 -5.69
C ALA A 66 -24.09 1.13 -4.96
N LEU A 67 -23.04 0.73 -5.68
CA LEU A 67 -21.66 0.74 -5.20
C LEU A 67 -20.82 1.65 -6.10
N ASN A 68 -20.04 2.52 -5.50
CA ASN A 68 -19.05 3.35 -6.19
C ASN A 68 -17.80 3.46 -5.33
N THR A 69 -16.94 2.47 -5.38
CA THR A 69 -15.73 2.43 -4.55
C THR A 69 -14.50 2.41 -5.44
N GLU A 70 -13.68 3.43 -5.33
CA GLU A 70 -12.40 3.51 -6.00
C GLU A 70 -11.27 3.30 -4.98
N PHE A 71 -10.34 2.42 -5.32
CA PHE A 71 -9.07 2.20 -4.62
C PHE A 71 -7.99 2.96 -5.38
N ILE A 72 -7.32 3.91 -4.74
CA ILE A 72 -6.22 4.69 -5.32
C ILE A 72 -4.95 4.40 -4.50
N ASP A 73 -3.93 3.86 -5.14
CA ASP A 73 -2.66 3.54 -4.48
C ASP A 73 -1.46 3.76 -5.42
N GLU A 74 -0.30 3.26 -5.04
CA GLU A 74 0.98 3.41 -5.75
C GLU A 74 1.40 4.88 -5.90
N PRO A 75 1.40 5.67 -4.81
CA PRO A 75 1.73 7.08 -4.87
C PRO A 75 3.18 7.31 -5.27
N LEU A 76 3.40 7.96 -6.41
CA LEU A 76 4.68 8.56 -6.76
C LEU A 76 4.51 10.06 -6.89
N VAL A 77 4.91 10.79 -5.86
CA VAL A 77 4.68 12.24 -5.75
C VAL A 77 6.01 12.97 -5.64
N ASN A 78 6.20 13.99 -6.46
CA ASN A 78 7.37 14.86 -6.44
C ASN A 78 6.96 16.30 -6.20
N LEU A 79 7.62 16.96 -5.25
CA LEU A 79 7.45 18.37 -4.96
C LEU A 79 8.37 19.20 -5.88
N SER A 80 7.91 20.36 -6.31
CA SER A 80 8.76 21.32 -7.04
C SER A 80 9.88 21.91 -6.17
N VAL A 81 10.91 22.48 -6.82
CA VAL A 81 12.04 23.09 -6.13
C VAL A 81 11.60 24.26 -5.25
N ASP A 82 10.61 25.05 -5.67
CA ASP A 82 10.05 26.16 -4.88
C ASP A 82 9.10 25.69 -3.76
N GLY A 83 8.57 24.48 -3.85
CA GLY A 83 7.65 23.90 -2.86
C GLY A 83 6.20 24.34 -2.98
N ASP A 84 5.83 25.07 -4.05
CA ASP A 84 4.49 25.60 -4.27
C ASP A 84 3.65 24.77 -5.27
N SER A 85 4.26 23.79 -5.92
CA SER A 85 3.59 22.82 -6.77
C SER A 85 4.13 21.41 -6.57
N ALA A 86 3.34 20.42 -6.99
CA ALA A 86 3.71 19.02 -6.97
C ALA A 86 3.12 18.30 -8.17
N LYS A 87 3.67 17.13 -8.48
CA LYS A 87 3.11 16.18 -9.45
C LYS A 87 2.98 14.82 -8.82
N GLY A 88 1.96 14.08 -9.21
CA GLY A 88 1.72 12.76 -8.67
C GLY A 88 1.14 11.80 -9.68
N ARG A 89 1.65 10.56 -9.66
CA ARG A 89 1.12 9.41 -10.39
C ARG A 89 0.50 8.42 -9.40
N TRP A 90 -0.62 7.82 -9.80
CA TRP A 90 -1.39 6.88 -9.00
C TRP A 90 -1.99 5.79 -9.87
N MET A 91 -2.14 4.60 -9.32
CA MET A 91 -2.98 3.55 -9.90
C MET A 91 -4.38 3.61 -9.28
N SER A 92 -5.37 3.20 -10.07
CA SER A 92 -6.78 3.19 -9.68
C SER A 92 -7.46 1.90 -10.12
N LEU A 93 -8.34 1.41 -9.26
CA LEU A 93 -9.29 0.33 -9.53
C LEU A 93 -10.61 0.66 -8.85
N ALA A 94 -11.69 0.79 -9.63
CA ALA A 94 -13.02 1.06 -9.13
C ALA A 94 -13.93 -0.16 -9.25
N PHE A 95 -14.67 -0.45 -8.17
CA PHE A 95 -15.76 -1.41 -8.09
C PHE A 95 -17.06 -0.63 -8.13
N LYS A 96 -17.86 -0.82 -9.16
CA LYS A 96 -19.09 -0.07 -9.40
C LYS A 96 -20.29 -0.99 -9.56
N GLY A 97 -21.45 -0.52 -9.10
CA GLY A 97 -22.72 -1.24 -9.22
C GLY A 97 -23.90 -0.28 -9.19
N ASP A 98 -24.93 -0.53 -10.01
CA ASP A 98 -26.14 0.32 -10.08
C ASP A 98 -27.24 -0.06 -9.08
N GLY A 99 -27.07 -1.18 -8.37
CA GLY A 99 -28.09 -1.74 -7.48
C GLY A 99 -29.35 -2.24 -8.20
N GLN A 100 -29.30 -2.39 -9.53
CA GLN A 100 -30.42 -2.80 -10.37
C GLN A 100 -30.10 -4.04 -11.24
N GLY A 101 -28.94 -4.65 -11.02
CA GLY A 101 -28.49 -5.87 -11.66
C GLY A 101 -27.15 -5.77 -12.36
N ARG A 102 -26.54 -4.60 -12.45
CA ARG A 102 -25.25 -4.43 -13.09
C ARG A 102 -24.16 -4.13 -12.07
N ALA A 103 -23.05 -4.87 -12.18
CA ALA A 103 -21.77 -4.59 -11.53
C ALA A 103 -20.67 -4.53 -12.60
N TRP A 104 -19.67 -3.64 -12.41
CA TRP A 104 -18.57 -3.52 -13.36
C TRP A 104 -17.32 -2.97 -12.69
N PHE A 105 -16.20 -3.06 -13.41
CA PHE A 105 -14.91 -2.52 -13.01
C PHE A 105 -14.44 -1.43 -13.96
N GLU A 106 -13.72 -0.48 -13.43
CA GLU A 106 -12.94 0.51 -14.15
C GLU A 106 -11.58 0.63 -13.48
N GLY A 107 -10.52 0.80 -14.27
CA GLY A 107 -9.20 0.99 -13.71
C GLY A 107 -8.26 1.74 -14.63
N GLY A 108 -7.33 2.46 -14.05
CA GLY A 108 -6.46 3.33 -14.83
C GLY A 108 -5.32 3.96 -14.05
N LEU A 109 -4.80 5.02 -14.61
CA LEU A 109 -3.71 5.80 -14.07
C LEU A 109 -4.09 7.27 -13.97
N TYR A 110 -3.81 7.89 -12.83
CA TYR A 110 -3.80 9.33 -12.67
C TYR A 110 -2.39 9.88 -12.87
N GLU A 111 -2.29 11.02 -13.57
CA GLU A 111 -1.12 11.89 -13.69
C GLU A 111 -1.55 13.31 -13.37
N ASN A 112 -1.39 13.73 -12.14
CA ASN A 112 -1.97 14.95 -11.62
C ASN A 112 -0.91 16.02 -11.34
N ASP A 113 -1.29 17.29 -11.57
CA ASP A 113 -0.56 18.45 -11.11
C ASP A 113 -1.30 19.06 -9.91
N TYR A 114 -0.56 19.42 -8.88
CA TYR A 114 -1.07 20.04 -7.66
C TYR A 114 -0.46 21.42 -7.46
N VAL A 115 -1.19 22.32 -6.83
CA VAL A 115 -0.76 23.69 -6.57
C VAL A 115 -1.18 24.13 -5.18
N ARG A 116 -0.42 25.00 -4.57
CA ARG A 116 -0.76 25.65 -3.32
C ARG A 116 -1.53 26.95 -3.60
N GLU A 117 -2.85 26.93 -3.43
CA GLU A 117 -3.74 28.10 -3.62
C GLU A 117 -4.16 28.63 -2.25
N ASP A 118 -3.85 29.89 -1.95
CA ASP A 118 -4.14 30.53 -0.66
C ASP A 118 -3.63 29.74 0.58
N GLY A 119 -2.47 29.09 0.43
CA GLY A 119 -1.84 28.28 1.48
C GLY A 119 -2.39 26.85 1.61
N VAL A 120 -3.36 26.46 0.79
CA VAL A 120 -4.01 25.15 0.78
C VAL A 120 -3.64 24.38 -0.49
N TRP A 121 -3.30 23.09 -0.35
CA TRP A 121 -3.03 22.24 -1.50
C TRP A 121 -4.31 21.89 -2.26
N LYS A 122 -4.25 21.97 -3.59
CA LYS A 122 -5.37 21.76 -4.52
C LYS A 122 -4.92 20.96 -5.73
N ILE A 123 -5.85 20.24 -6.34
CA ILE A 123 -5.65 19.63 -7.65
C ILE A 123 -5.74 20.72 -8.72
N ALA A 124 -4.64 20.99 -9.42
CA ALA A 124 -4.59 21.97 -10.50
C ALA A 124 -4.95 21.34 -11.85
N VAL A 125 -4.42 20.15 -12.13
CA VAL A 125 -4.79 19.37 -13.31
C VAL A 125 -4.93 17.90 -12.89
N MET A 126 -6.08 17.34 -13.17
CA MET A 126 -6.30 15.90 -13.05
C MET A 126 -6.31 15.29 -14.45
N ARG A 127 -5.47 14.28 -14.67
CA ARG A 127 -5.45 13.50 -15.91
C ARG A 127 -5.70 12.05 -15.57
N TYR A 128 -6.77 11.49 -16.06
CA TYR A 128 -7.09 10.07 -15.91
C TYR A 128 -6.97 9.35 -17.24
N TYR A 129 -6.23 8.28 -17.23
CA TYR A 129 -5.98 7.42 -18.38
C TYR A 129 -6.58 6.04 -18.12
N PRO A 130 -7.80 5.76 -18.66
CA PRO A 130 -8.40 4.43 -18.55
C PRO A 130 -7.46 3.35 -19.11
N GLN A 131 -7.34 2.24 -18.44
CA GLN A 131 -6.44 1.14 -18.82
C GLN A 131 -7.18 -0.17 -18.97
N TYR A 132 -8.14 -0.45 -18.11
CA TYR A 132 -8.92 -1.68 -18.13
C TYR A 132 -10.33 -1.43 -17.62
N GLU A 133 -11.26 -2.23 -18.13
CA GLU A 133 -12.69 -2.14 -17.83
C GLU A 133 -13.37 -3.48 -18.08
N GLY A 134 -14.55 -3.70 -17.52
CA GLY A 134 -15.36 -4.86 -17.82
C GLY A 134 -16.58 -5.00 -16.93
N ASP A 135 -17.64 -5.60 -17.46
CA ASP A 135 -18.76 -6.05 -16.65
C ASP A 135 -18.30 -7.19 -15.73
N TYR A 136 -18.81 -7.25 -14.50
CA TYR A 136 -18.39 -8.21 -13.48
C TYR A 136 -18.42 -9.67 -13.98
N ALA A 137 -19.51 -10.04 -14.68
CA ALA A 137 -19.67 -11.42 -15.17
C ALA A 137 -18.62 -11.83 -16.22
N GLU A 138 -18.01 -10.87 -16.92
CA GLU A 138 -17.00 -11.14 -17.97
C GLU A 138 -15.56 -10.91 -17.49
N GLY A 139 -15.39 -10.29 -16.32
CA GLY A 139 -14.09 -9.81 -15.85
C GLY A 139 -13.61 -8.59 -16.64
N TRP A 140 -12.43 -8.12 -16.30
CA TRP A 140 -11.84 -6.96 -16.94
C TRP A 140 -10.93 -7.32 -18.14
N LYS A 141 -10.89 -6.40 -19.08
CA LYS A 141 -10.04 -6.46 -20.28
C LYS A 141 -9.38 -5.10 -20.50
N ASN A 142 -8.45 -5.02 -21.45
CA ASN A 142 -7.92 -3.74 -21.89
C ASN A 142 -9.05 -2.81 -22.33
N VAL A 143 -8.99 -1.55 -21.96
CA VAL A 143 -9.95 -0.54 -22.42
C VAL A 143 -10.02 -0.55 -23.95
N GLY A 144 -11.25 -0.58 -24.50
CA GLY A 144 -11.47 -0.65 -25.93
C GLY A 144 -10.99 -1.93 -26.63
N GLY A 145 -10.48 -2.93 -25.91
CA GLY A 145 -9.96 -4.19 -26.49
C GLY A 145 -8.67 -4.07 -27.32
N GLU A 146 -7.95 -2.95 -27.19
CA GLU A 146 -6.76 -2.63 -27.98
C GLU A 146 -5.47 -2.69 -27.13
N ASP A 147 -4.31 -2.52 -27.79
CA ASP A 147 -3.05 -2.26 -27.09
C ASP A 147 -3.10 -0.91 -26.37
N ILE A 148 -2.59 -0.85 -25.15
CA ILE A 148 -2.67 0.31 -24.29
C ILE A 148 -1.37 1.12 -24.37
N PRO A 149 -1.45 2.44 -24.63
CA PRO A 149 -0.25 3.27 -24.67
C PRO A 149 0.40 3.38 -23.28
N ILE A 150 1.73 3.46 -23.29
CA ILE A 150 2.50 3.79 -22.09
C ILE A 150 2.34 5.28 -21.82
N ILE A 151 1.89 5.61 -20.62
CA ILE A 151 1.65 6.99 -20.20
C ILE A 151 2.98 7.66 -19.86
N PRO A 152 3.28 8.86 -20.37
CA PRO A 152 4.50 9.59 -20.02
C PRO A 152 4.67 9.79 -18.52
N TYR A 153 5.89 9.69 -18.05
CA TYR A 153 6.25 9.95 -16.65
C TYR A 153 6.50 11.43 -16.40
N HIS A 154 6.01 11.96 -15.28
CA HIS A 154 6.37 13.29 -14.82
C HIS A 154 7.73 13.34 -14.11
N PHE A 155 8.36 12.19 -13.86
CA PHE A 155 9.58 12.03 -13.08
C PHE A 155 10.71 11.36 -13.87
N THR A 156 11.93 11.64 -13.49
CA THR A 156 13.15 10.95 -13.95
C THR A 156 13.53 9.81 -12.98
N ILE A 157 14.53 9.03 -13.34
CA ILE A 157 15.04 7.92 -12.51
C ILE A 157 15.50 8.42 -11.14
N ASP A 158 16.22 9.53 -11.08
CA ASP A 158 16.74 10.05 -9.81
C ASP A 158 15.62 10.69 -8.97
N GLU A 159 14.65 11.35 -9.58
CA GLU A 159 13.51 11.94 -8.89
C GLU A 159 12.60 10.88 -8.22
N THR A 160 12.67 9.61 -8.63
CA THR A 160 11.96 8.55 -7.91
C THR A 160 12.44 8.42 -6.47
N GLY A 161 13.75 8.53 -6.24
CA GLY A 161 14.38 8.43 -4.92
C GLY A 161 14.62 9.79 -4.23
N VAL A 162 14.14 10.90 -4.82
CA VAL A 162 14.26 12.27 -4.29
C VAL A 162 12.91 12.99 -4.45
N PRO A 163 11.88 12.60 -3.67
CA PRO A 163 10.55 13.21 -3.78
C PRO A 163 10.55 14.70 -3.42
N ILE A 164 11.48 15.12 -2.58
CA ILE A 164 11.65 16.50 -2.13
C ILE A 164 13.04 16.98 -2.56
N PRO A 165 13.15 17.70 -3.69
CA PRO A 165 14.44 18.22 -4.15
C PRO A 165 14.99 19.27 -3.20
N GLU A 166 16.31 19.43 -3.16
CA GLU A 166 16.96 20.50 -2.37
C GLU A 166 16.44 21.88 -2.80
N PRO A 167 16.08 22.76 -1.86
CA PRO A 167 15.62 24.11 -2.18
C PRO A 167 16.74 24.96 -2.77
N GLU A 168 16.40 25.83 -3.72
CA GLU A 168 17.32 26.81 -4.26
C GLU A 168 17.36 28.09 -3.40
N GLY A 169 18.53 28.70 -3.31
CA GLY A 169 18.73 29.97 -2.61
C GLY A 169 19.04 29.84 -1.11
N ASP A 170 19.02 30.99 -0.43
CA ASP A 170 19.26 31.04 1.00
C ASP A 170 18.04 30.52 1.79
N ALA A 171 18.29 29.88 2.91
CA ALA A 171 17.21 29.44 3.81
C ALA A 171 16.38 30.67 4.26
N PRO A 172 15.03 30.55 4.23
CA PRO A 172 14.17 31.64 4.70
C PRO A 172 14.40 31.92 6.20
N GLU A 173 14.21 33.15 6.61
CA GLU A 173 14.17 33.47 8.04
C GLU A 173 13.00 32.71 8.69
N SER A 174 13.24 32.12 9.87
CA SER A 174 12.25 31.41 10.64
C SER A 174 12.31 31.83 12.09
N ASP A 175 11.14 32.04 12.69
CA ASP A 175 10.94 32.29 14.12
C ASP A 175 10.49 31.02 14.87
N ALA A 176 10.52 29.86 14.21
CA ALA A 176 10.14 28.58 14.81
C ALA A 176 11.05 28.22 15.99
N SER A 177 10.45 27.92 17.14
CA SER A 177 11.18 27.42 18.30
C SER A 177 11.56 25.94 18.12
N LEU A 178 12.61 25.47 18.82
CA LEU A 178 12.97 24.06 18.82
C LEU A 178 11.80 23.18 19.30
N ASP A 179 11.02 23.64 20.27
CA ASP A 179 9.87 22.88 20.79
C ASP A 179 8.77 22.72 19.73
N SER A 180 8.49 23.79 18.96
CA SER A 180 7.54 23.70 17.83
C SER A 180 8.04 22.77 16.72
N LEU A 181 9.33 22.80 16.41
CA LEU A 181 9.93 21.89 15.43
C LEU A 181 9.86 20.44 15.90
N GLU A 182 10.16 20.22 17.18
CA GLU A 182 10.11 18.89 17.78
C GLU A 182 8.71 18.28 17.73
N GLN A 183 7.68 19.04 18.13
CA GLN A 183 6.28 18.57 18.06
C GLN A 183 5.87 18.20 16.63
N ARG A 184 6.20 19.03 15.63
CA ARG A 184 5.86 18.77 14.24
C ARG A 184 6.61 17.57 13.66
N ILE A 185 7.90 17.40 14.00
CA ILE A 185 8.71 16.25 13.56
C ILE A 185 8.22 14.97 14.27
N ALA A 186 7.90 15.06 15.57
CA ALA A 186 7.32 13.95 16.30
C ALA A 186 6.01 13.47 15.64
N ALA A 187 5.12 14.39 15.30
CA ALA A 187 3.86 14.04 14.63
C ALA A 187 4.07 13.31 13.30
N MET A 188 5.10 13.67 12.52
CA MET A 188 5.43 12.97 11.27
C MET A 188 5.99 11.56 11.52
N ASN A 189 6.87 11.41 12.53
CA ASN A 189 7.37 10.09 12.90
C ASN A 189 6.24 9.21 13.46
N ASP A 190 5.35 9.78 14.26
CA ASP A 190 4.18 9.08 14.80
C ASP A 190 3.20 8.65 13.71
N GLU A 191 3.03 9.48 12.67
CA GLU A 191 2.25 9.10 11.49
C GLU A 191 2.85 7.87 10.79
N ASP A 192 4.18 7.82 10.61
CA ASP A 192 4.88 6.68 10.02
C ASP A 192 4.68 5.42 10.86
N ASP A 193 4.84 5.51 12.17
CA ASP A 193 4.69 4.38 13.10
C ASP A 193 3.24 3.86 13.14
N VAL A 194 2.24 4.75 13.18
CA VAL A 194 0.81 4.37 13.15
C VAL A 194 0.45 3.73 11.81
N ARG A 195 0.96 4.24 10.70
CA ARG A 195 0.76 3.65 9.37
C ARG A 195 1.37 2.26 9.28
N ASN A 196 2.59 2.08 9.78
CA ASN A 196 3.24 0.76 9.87
C ASN A 196 2.43 -0.22 10.74
N LEU A 197 1.93 0.22 11.88
CA LEU A 197 1.11 -0.61 12.79
C LEU A 197 -0.20 -1.03 12.12
N GLN A 198 -0.90 -0.09 11.46
CA GLN A 198 -2.12 -0.37 10.71
C GLN A 198 -1.86 -1.39 9.59
N ASN A 199 -0.76 -1.23 8.86
CA ASN A 199 -0.42 -2.12 7.76
C ASN A 199 0.05 -3.49 8.25
N ALA A 200 0.81 -3.57 9.35
CA ALA A 200 1.22 -4.83 9.97
C ALA A 200 0.02 -5.67 10.43
N TYR A 201 -1.02 -5.02 10.97
CA TYR A 201 -2.29 -5.66 11.32
C TYR A 201 -2.87 -6.44 10.14
N GLY A 202 -2.96 -5.84 8.94
CA GLY A 202 -3.50 -6.51 7.77
C GLY A 202 -2.75 -7.80 7.40
N TYR A 203 -1.41 -7.80 7.47
CA TYR A 203 -0.62 -9.00 7.20
C TYR A 203 -0.83 -10.11 8.22
N TYR A 204 -1.01 -9.78 9.50
CA TYR A 204 -1.32 -10.77 10.52
C TYR A 204 -2.73 -11.34 10.35
N VAL A 205 -3.69 -10.51 9.94
CA VAL A 205 -5.06 -10.96 9.62
C VAL A 205 -5.06 -11.93 8.44
N ASP A 206 -4.33 -11.62 7.38
CA ASP A 206 -4.26 -12.48 6.18
C ASP A 206 -3.87 -13.93 6.51
N ARG A 207 -3.05 -14.13 7.53
CA ARG A 207 -2.54 -15.44 7.94
C ARG A 207 -3.20 -15.96 9.23
N LYS A 208 -4.26 -15.28 9.70
CA LYS A 208 -4.93 -15.63 10.96
C LYS A 208 -3.96 -15.82 12.13
N MET A 209 -2.95 -14.92 12.20
CA MET A 209 -1.95 -14.88 13.27
C MET A 209 -2.54 -14.18 14.49
N TRP A 210 -3.55 -14.79 15.12
CA TRP A 210 -4.37 -14.13 16.13
C TRP A 210 -3.60 -13.69 17.36
N ASP A 211 -2.55 -14.41 17.76
CA ASP A 211 -1.69 -13.98 18.86
C ASP A 211 -0.96 -12.68 18.53
N ASP A 212 -0.45 -12.54 17.29
CA ASP A 212 0.22 -11.33 16.84
C ASP A 212 -0.77 -10.17 16.69
N VAL A 213 -1.99 -10.44 16.22
CA VAL A 213 -3.04 -9.41 16.18
C VAL A 213 -3.40 -8.91 17.57
N VAL A 214 -3.64 -9.81 18.53
CA VAL A 214 -3.97 -9.45 19.92
C VAL A 214 -2.86 -8.59 20.54
N ASP A 215 -1.60 -8.93 20.30
CA ASP A 215 -0.45 -8.19 20.81
C ASP A 215 -0.40 -6.72 20.33
N LEU A 216 -1.07 -6.38 19.21
CA LEU A 216 -1.11 -4.99 18.71
C LEU A 216 -2.03 -4.06 19.52
N PHE A 217 -2.88 -4.62 20.39
CA PHE A 217 -3.92 -3.87 21.08
C PHE A 217 -3.52 -3.50 22.52
N ALA A 218 -4.06 -2.37 22.99
CA ALA A 218 -3.95 -1.98 24.39
C ALA A 218 -4.85 -2.88 25.28
N GLU A 219 -4.51 -3.00 26.57
CA GLU A 219 -5.25 -3.83 27.53
C GLU A 219 -6.74 -3.44 27.62
N ASP A 220 -7.05 -2.14 27.57
CA ASP A 220 -8.42 -1.61 27.62
C ASP A 220 -8.97 -1.26 26.23
N SER A 221 -8.61 -2.05 25.24
CA SER A 221 -9.02 -1.87 23.85
C SER A 221 -10.43 -2.38 23.57
N ALA A 222 -10.97 -2.03 22.39
CA ALA A 222 -12.21 -2.56 21.88
C ALA A 222 -12.18 -2.72 20.35
N VAL A 223 -12.87 -3.77 19.87
CA VAL A 223 -13.14 -4.00 18.46
C VAL A 223 -14.64 -3.95 18.22
N GLU A 224 -15.10 -3.10 17.31
CA GLU A 224 -16.47 -3.06 16.84
C GLU A 224 -16.53 -3.55 15.40
N ILE A 225 -17.30 -4.62 15.18
CA ILE A 225 -17.63 -5.11 13.85
C ILE A 225 -19.13 -4.92 13.66
N ALA A 226 -19.51 -4.04 12.73
CA ALA A 226 -20.91 -3.75 12.47
C ALA A 226 -21.67 -5.03 12.10
N GLY A 227 -22.80 -5.25 12.76
CA GLY A 227 -23.60 -6.48 12.62
C GLY A 227 -23.14 -7.66 13.50
N ALA A 228 -21.91 -7.67 14.04
CA ALA A 228 -21.42 -8.71 14.94
C ALA A 228 -21.40 -8.28 16.42
N GLY A 229 -21.00 -7.03 16.72
CA GLY A 229 -20.99 -6.51 18.07
C GLY A 229 -19.71 -5.76 18.47
N VAL A 230 -19.57 -5.53 19.78
CA VAL A 230 -18.41 -4.89 20.39
C VAL A 230 -17.72 -5.88 21.33
N PHE A 231 -16.42 -6.08 21.08
CA PHE A 231 -15.55 -7.01 21.78
C PHE A 231 -14.49 -6.22 22.55
N LYS A 232 -14.28 -6.49 23.84
CA LYS A 232 -13.43 -5.67 24.70
C LYS A 232 -12.25 -6.41 25.30
N GLY A 233 -11.11 -5.71 25.33
CA GLY A 233 -9.85 -6.22 25.84
C GLY A 233 -9.24 -7.32 24.98
N PRO A 234 -8.07 -7.87 25.37
CA PRO A 234 -7.35 -8.87 24.56
C PRO A 234 -8.17 -10.12 24.25
N GLU A 235 -8.97 -10.63 25.20
CA GLU A 235 -9.88 -11.77 24.97
C GLU A 235 -10.94 -11.41 23.94
N GLY A 236 -11.56 -10.23 24.04
CA GLY A 236 -12.54 -9.76 23.06
C GLY A 236 -11.94 -9.54 21.68
N VAL A 237 -10.71 -9.01 21.59
CA VAL A 237 -10.01 -8.90 20.31
C VAL A 237 -9.87 -10.29 19.66
N ARG A 238 -9.46 -11.29 20.43
CA ARG A 238 -9.36 -12.68 19.93
C ARG A 238 -10.72 -13.20 19.47
N GLU A 239 -11.77 -13.04 20.26
CA GLU A 239 -13.12 -13.45 19.86
C GLU A 239 -13.57 -12.79 18.55
N ALA A 240 -13.26 -11.51 18.36
CA ALA A 240 -13.56 -10.80 17.12
C ALA A 240 -12.80 -11.37 15.92
N MET A 241 -11.53 -11.72 16.09
CA MET A 241 -10.71 -12.34 15.02
C MET A 241 -11.19 -13.76 14.69
N GLU A 242 -11.57 -14.54 15.70
CA GLU A 242 -12.09 -15.91 15.52
C GLU A 242 -13.43 -15.97 14.79
N LEU A 243 -14.12 -14.84 14.56
CA LEU A 243 -15.25 -14.79 13.62
C LEU A 243 -14.83 -15.12 12.17
N MET A 244 -13.54 -14.94 11.84
CA MET A 244 -12.96 -15.34 10.55
C MET A 244 -12.41 -16.79 10.56
N GLY A 245 -12.65 -17.54 11.63
CA GLY A 245 -12.17 -18.91 11.81
C GLY A 245 -10.99 -19.04 12.78
N PRO A 246 -10.52 -20.28 13.01
CA PRO A 246 -9.42 -20.55 13.93
C PRO A 246 -8.10 -19.92 13.46
N ALA A 247 -7.11 -19.86 14.36
CA ALA A 247 -5.77 -19.39 14.01
C ALA A 247 -5.09 -20.28 12.96
N GLY A 248 -4.38 -19.65 12.03
CA GLY A 248 -3.74 -20.29 10.89
C GLY A 248 -4.69 -20.49 9.71
N LEU A 249 -4.12 -20.72 8.53
CA LEU A 249 -4.89 -21.06 7.32
C LEU A 249 -4.91 -22.57 7.10
N GLY A 250 -6.08 -23.11 6.75
CA GLY A 250 -6.24 -24.42 6.18
C GLY A 250 -5.78 -24.47 4.72
N HIS A 251 -5.55 -25.67 4.18
CA HIS A 251 -5.34 -25.86 2.75
C HIS A 251 -6.53 -25.26 1.96
N GLY A 252 -6.25 -24.59 0.84
CA GLY A 252 -7.28 -23.96 0.01
C GLY A 252 -7.93 -22.70 0.59
N GLU A 253 -7.60 -22.32 1.83
CA GLU A 253 -8.22 -21.20 2.50
C GLU A 253 -7.57 -19.86 2.13
N LEU A 254 -8.36 -18.94 1.58
CA LEU A 254 -7.96 -17.56 1.31
C LEU A 254 -8.61 -16.62 2.33
N ASN A 255 -7.80 -15.79 2.98
CA ASN A 255 -8.23 -14.74 3.91
C ASN A 255 -7.38 -13.49 3.70
N GLU A 256 -7.52 -12.84 2.54
CA GLU A 256 -6.72 -11.68 2.16
C GLU A 256 -7.50 -10.37 2.41
N HIS A 257 -6.87 -9.43 3.13
CA HIS A 257 -7.46 -8.17 3.59
C HIS A 257 -6.59 -6.96 3.22
N PRO A 258 -6.33 -6.68 1.93
CA PRO A 258 -5.60 -5.48 1.54
C PRO A 258 -6.28 -4.19 1.97
N LEU A 259 -5.48 -3.24 2.46
CA LEU A 259 -5.90 -1.94 2.97
C LEU A 259 -5.52 -0.83 1.98
N PHE A 260 -6.48 0.03 1.67
CA PHE A 260 -6.32 1.11 0.70
C PHE A 260 -6.73 2.47 1.27
N ASP A 261 -6.30 3.54 0.65
CA ASP A 261 -6.71 4.93 0.92
C ASP A 261 -6.59 5.34 2.39
N THR A 262 -5.59 4.78 3.10
CA THR A 262 -5.39 5.01 4.52
C THR A 262 -4.97 6.45 4.82
N LEU A 263 -5.84 7.21 5.44
CA LEU A 263 -5.54 8.49 6.08
C LEU A 263 -5.12 8.27 7.53
N VAL A 264 -4.12 9.01 7.98
CA VAL A 264 -3.64 9.00 9.37
C VAL A 264 -3.72 10.42 9.91
N ARG A 265 -4.20 10.57 11.14
CA ARG A 265 -4.23 11.83 11.85
C ARG A 265 -3.68 11.65 13.26
N VAL A 266 -2.54 12.25 13.55
CA VAL A 266 -2.00 12.32 14.92
C VAL A 266 -2.62 13.51 15.64
N VAL A 267 -3.08 13.30 16.88
CA VAL A 267 -3.65 14.36 17.72
C VAL A 267 -2.52 15.28 18.22
N PRO A 268 -2.73 16.60 18.34
CA PRO A 268 -1.67 17.56 18.65
C PRO A 268 -0.86 17.31 19.92
N ASP A 269 -1.38 16.56 20.90
CA ASP A 269 -0.65 16.15 22.10
C ASP A 269 0.31 14.97 21.89
N GLY A 270 0.25 14.32 20.72
CA GLY A 270 1.14 13.25 20.32
C GLY A 270 0.88 11.89 20.98
N ASN A 271 -0.18 11.73 21.76
CA ASN A 271 -0.48 10.49 22.48
C ASN A 271 -1.63 9.68 21.89
N GLU A 272 -2.39 10.26 20.99
CA GLU A 272 -3.48 9.60 20.27
C GLU A 272 -3.34 9.82 18.76
N ALA A 273 -3.79 8.85 17.98
CA ALA A 273 -3.92 8.95 16.54
C ALA A 273 -5.18 8.23 16.06
N GLU A 274 -5.63 8.58 14.87
CA GLU A 274 -6.75 7.93 14.20
C GLU A 274 -6.35 7.56 12.78
N THR A 275 -6.89 6.44 12.28
CA THR A 275 -6.83 6.07 10.86
C THR A 275 -8.23 5.88 10.30
N ARG A 276 -8.37 6.13 9.00
CA ARG A 276 -9.56 5.77 8.23
C ARG A 276 -9.11 5.32 6.85
N GLY A 277 -9.69 4.24 6.37
CA GLY A 277 -9.39 3.71 5.05
C GLY A 277 -10.42 2.65 4.64
N ILE A 278 -10.09 1.94 3.58
CA ILE A 278 -10.93 0.92 2.96
C ILE A 278 -10.19 -0.42 3.04
N GLU A 279 -10.90 -1.46 3.43
CA GLU A 279 -10.47 -2.84 3.35
C GLU A 279 -11.21 -3.52 2.20
N LEU A 280 -10.47 -4.11 1.29
CA LEU A 280 -10.99 -5.03 0.30
C LEU A 280 -10.66 -6.45 0.77
N ALA A 281 -11.65 -7.24 1.19
CA ALA A 281 -11.42 -8.61 1.56
C ALA A 281 -11.77 -9.56 0.42
N MET A 282 -10.85 -10.49 0.16
CA MET A 282 -11.01 -11.64 -0.72
C MET A 282 -10.96 -12.88 0.14
N LEU A 283 -12.10 -13.54 0.27
CA LEU A 283 -12.29 -14.69 1.16
C LEU A 283 -12.66 -15.89 0.33
N GLY A 284 -12.18 -17.08 0.71
CA GLY A 284 -12.53 -18.29 -0.01
C GLY A 284 -11.97 -19.56 0.60
N ASP A 285 -12.42 -20.67 0.05
CA ASP A 285 -11.93 -22.01 0.33
C ASP A 285 -12.01 -22.82 -0.95
N ALA A 286 -10.87 -23.13 -1.55
CA ALA A 286 -10.80 -23.90 -2.80
C ALA A 286 -11.26 -25.35 -2.62
N ASP A 287 -11.15 -25.93 -1.41
CA ASP A 287 -11.62 -27.29 -1.12
C ASP A 287 -13.18 -27.35 -1.02
N GLU A 288 -13.83 -26.22 -0.73
CA GLU A 288 -15.29 -26.08 -0.63
C GLU A 288 -15.91 -25.37 -1.84
N ASP A 289 -15.10 -24.94 -2.81
CA ASP A 289 -15.52 -24.14 -3.97
C ASP A 289 -16.30 -22.88 -3.55
N ALA A 290 -15.76 -22.17 -2.57
CA ALA A 290 -16.39 -21.00 -1.98
C ALA A 290 -15.51 -19.76 -2.14
N ALA A 291 -16.07 -18.67 -2.67
CA ALA A 291 -15.38 -17.40 -2.81
C ALA A 291 -16.32 -16.22 -2.56
N SER A 292 -15.82 -15.14 -1.97
CA SER A 292 -16.61 -13.94 -1.75
C SER A 292 -15.75 -12.68 -1.71
N TRP A 293 -16.35 -11.57 -2.12
CA TRP A 293 -15.85 -10.22 -1.97
C TRP A 293 -16.46 -9.54 -0.74
N LYS A 294 -15.67 -8.74 -0.05
CA LYS A 294 -16.17 -7.84 0.97
C LYS A 294 -15.40 -6.53 0.92
N ILE A 295 -16.11 -5.40 0.93
CA ILE A 295 -15.53 -4.07 1.09
C ILE A 295 -16.02 -3.52 2.42
N SER A 296 -15.08 -3.00 3.22
CA SER A 296 -15.39 -2.40 4.52
C SER A 296 -14.66 -1.06 4.65
N VAL A 297 -15.29 -0.11 5.34
CA VAL A 297 -14.60 1.09 5.82
C VAL A 297 -14.16 0.85 7.24
N TYR A 298 -12.91 1.07 7.53
CA TYR A 298 -12.42 1.07 8.91
C TYR A 298 -12.17 2.50 9.41
N ARG A 299 -12.35 2.68 10.69
CA ARG A 299 -11.88 3.84 11.45
C ARG A 299 -11.35 3.37 12.78
N ASN A 300 -10.06 3.55 12.98
CA ASN A 300 -9.35 3.05 14.14
C ASN A 300 -8.78 4.20 14.95
N ARG A 301 -8.66 3.98 16.26
CA ARG A 301 -8.01 4.88 17.20
C ARG A 301 -6.84 4.18 17.84
N PHE A 302 -5.76 4.92 18.00
CA PHE A 302 -4.50 4.44 18.56
C PHE A 302 -4.12 5.25 19.79
N VAL A 303 -3.34 4.65 20.67
CA VAL A 303 -2.77 5.27 21.85
C VAL A 303 -1.29 4.95 21.94
N LYS A 304 -0.50 5.92 22.40
CA LYS A 304 0.94 5.75 22.64
C LYS A 304 1.18 5.48 24.11
N GLU A 305 1.60 4.27 24.46
CA GLU A 305 1.88 3.81 25.81
C GLU A 305 3.36 3.43 25.95
N GLY A 306 4.10 4.10 26.84
CA GLY A 306 5.53 3.84 27.02
C GLY A 306 6.34 4.05 25.74
N GLY A 307 5.97 4.99 24.88
CA GLY A 307 6.60 5.26 23.59
C GLY A 307 6.17 4.35 22.44
N ILE A 308 5.30 3.37 22.67
CA ILE A 308 4.85 2.37 21.69
C ILE A 308 3.40 2.62 21.31
N TRP A 309 3.11 2.71 20.00
CA TRP A 309 1.75 2.82 19.47
C TRP A 309 1.01 1.49 19.54
N LYS A 310 -0.26 1.53 19.94
CA LYS A 310 -1.16 0.37 20.03
C LYS A 310 -2.54 0.72 19.53
N PHE A 311 -3.28 -0.27 19.03
CA PHE A 311 -4.71 -0.10 18.78
C PHE A 311 -5.46 0.10 20.09
N LYS A 312 -6.25 1.16 20.16
CA LYS A 312 -7.19 1.45 21.24
C LYS A 312 -8.61 1.05 20.89
N GLU A 313 -9.04 1.44 19.70
CA GLU A 313 -10.32 1.05 19.14
C GLU A 313 -10.17 0.69 17.67
N MET A 314 -10.75 -0.41 17.27
CA MET A 314 -10.90 -0.77 15.87
C MET A 314 -12.39 -0.83 15.54
N ARG A 315 -12.76 -0.19 14.43
CA ARG A 315 -14.15 -0.17 13.94
C ARG A 315 -14.15 -0.56 12.47
N LEU A 316 -14.91 -1.58 12.15
CA LEU A 316 -15.04 -2.12 10.80
C LEU A 316 -16.52 -2.13 10.38
N TYR A 317 -16.83 -1.42 9.31
CA TYR A 317 -18.18 -1.27 8.77
C TYR A 317 -18.22 -1.85 7.34
N PRO A 318 -18.83 -3.04 7.15
CA PRO A 318 -19.04 -3.58 5.82
C PRO A 318 -19.88 -2.63 4.97
N MET A 319 -19.41 -2.33 3.78
CA MET A 319 -20.14 -1.56 2.77
C MET A 319 -20.72 -2.47 1.70
N MET A 320 -20.01 -3.54 1.35
CA MET A 320 -20.44 -4.52 0.39
C MET A 320 -19.99 -5.90 0.85
N LYS A 321 -20.85 -6.89 0.71
CA LYS A 321 -20.55 -8.30 0.80
C LYS A 321 -21.29 -9.00 -0.32
N ALA A 322 -20.56 -9.73 -1.15
CA ALA A 322 -21.11 -10.45 -2.29
C ALA A 322 -20.43 -11.82 -2.44
N ASP A 323 -21.21 -12.81 -2.77
CA ASP A 323 -20.72 -14.07 -3.30
C ASP A 323 -19.96 -13.81 -4.62
N TYR A 324 -18.89 -14.57 -4.87
CA TYR A 324 -18.08 -14.38 -6.07
C TYR A 324 -18.90 -14.58 -7.35
N ASP A 325 -19.71 -15.64 -7.42
CA ASP A 325 -20.48 -15.97 -8.60
C ASP A 325 -21.62 -14.97 -8.87
N GLU A 326 -22.21 -14.42 -7.80
CA GLU A 326 -23.35 -13.50 -7.91
C GLU A 326 -22.92 -12.02 -8.10
N GLY A 327 -21.78 -11.63 -7.55
CA GLY A 327 -21.32 -10.24 -7.51
C GLY A 327 -22.27 -9.33 -6.74
N TRP A 328 -22.10 -8.02 -6.87
CA TRP A 328 -22.84 -6.99 -6.10
C TRP A 328 -23.86 -6.20 -6.94
N GLY A 329 -24.12 -6.58 -8.18
CA GLY A 329 -24.99 -5.82 -9.10
C GLY A 329 -26.43 -5.69 -8.65
N SER A 330 -26.98 -6.67 -7.92
CA SER A 330 -28.32 -6.64 -7.35
C SER A 330 -28.51 -5.58 -6.26
N GLY A 331 -27.41 -5.08 -5.69
CA GLY A 331 -27.43 -4.21 -4.51
C GLY A 331 -27.71 -4.94 -3.21
N GLU A 332 -27.93 -6.25 -3.21
CA GLU A 332 -28.02 -7.05 -2.00
C GLU A 332 -26.64 -7.10 -1.33
N GLY A 333 -26.61 -6.89 0.00
CA GLY A 333 -25.36 -6.82 0.75
C GLY A 333 -24.58 -5.51 0.61
N VAL A 334 -25.13 -4.49 -0.08
CA VAL A 334 -24.55 -3.15 -0.15
C VAL A 334 -25.20 -2.21 0.87
N GLU A 335 -24.39 -1.64 1.76
CA GLU A 335 -24.82 -0.72 2.80
C GLU A 335 -24.06 0.61 2.71
N HIS A 336 -24.74 1.74 2.99
CA HIS A 336 -24.14 3.08 2.91
C HIS A 336 -23.95 3.73 4.29
N ARG A 337 -23.79 2.93 5.34
CA ARG A 337 -23.48 3.43 6.67
C ARG A 337 -21.98 3.33 6.93
N PHE A 338 -21.36 4.42 7.31
CA PHE A 338 -19.91 4.50 7.50
C PHE A 338 -19.53 5.34 8.71
N PRO A 339 -18.33 5.17 9.29
CA PRO A 339 -17.81 6.05 10.33
C PRO A 339 -17.50 7.44 9.76
N ALA A 340 -17.70 8.49 10.56
CA ALA A 340 -17.42 9.87 10.18
C ALA A 340 -15.98 10.03 9.63
N PHE A 341 -15.77 11.04 8.77
CA PHE A 341 -14.44 11.41 8.28
C PHE A 341 -13.54 11.88 9.44
N LEU A 342 -12.22 11.68 9.30
CA LEU A 342 -11.24 12.03 10.34
C LEU A 342 -11.08 13.54 10.52
N SER A 343 -11.17 14.27 9.44
CA SER A 343 -10.86 15.70 9.38
C SER A 343 -11.87 16.44 8.53
N PRO A 344 -11.97 17.76 8.70
CA PRO A 344 -12.65 18.62 7.73
C PRO A 344 -12.09 18.43 6.32
N ASN A 345 -12.88 18.82 5.32
CA ASN A 345 -12.46 18.83 3.94
C ASN A 345 -11.18 19.67 3.78
N PRO A 346 -10.06 19.08 3.28
CA PRO A 346 -8.79 19.79 3.20
C PRO A 346 -8.84 20.98 2.24
N GLY A 347 -9.78 20.98 1.30
CA GLY A 347 -9.97 22.06 0.35
C GLY A 347 -10.69 23.29 0.91
N THR A 348 -11.52 23.14 1.92
CA THR A 348 -12.34 24.24 2.49
C THR A 348 -12.08 24.49 3.98
N GLY A 349 -11.52 23.53 4.70
CA GLY A 349 -11.42 23.55 6.15
C GLY A 349 -12.79 23.37 6.87
N SER A 350 -13.86 23.09 6.13
CA SER A 350 -15.20 22.89 6.67
C SER A 350 -15.48 21.41 6.93
N PRO A 351 -16.35 21.06 7.90
CA PRO A 351 -16.82 19.68 8.04
C PRO A 351 -17.40 19.16 6.73
N VAL A 352 -17.18 17.89 6.45
CA VAL A 352 -17.76 17.20 5.28
C VAL A 352 -19.26 17.09 5.49
N ASP A 353 -20.06 17.54 4.53
CA ASP A 353 -21.52 17.56 4.59
C ASP A 353 -22.10 16.20 4.18
N VAL A 354 -22.42 15.39 5.17
CA VAL A 354 -22.96 14.04 4.98
C VAL A 354 -24.32 13.95 5.64
N ALA A 355 -25.26 13.27 4.99
CA ALA A 355 -26.57 13.04 5.58
C ALA A 355 -26.46 12.26 6.90
N ASP A 356 -27.09 12.76 7.97
CA ASP A 356 -26.99 12.20 9.33
C ASP A 356 -27.30 10.69 9.40
N PHE A 357 -28.18 10.17 8.54
CA PHE A 357 -28.53 8.74 8.53
C PHE A 357 -27.42 7.85 7.97
N MET A 358 -26.47 8.40 7.26
CA MET A 358 -25.32 7.67 6.69
C MET A 358 -24.19 7.54 7.71
N VAL A 359 -24.08 8.43 8.67
CA VAL A 359 -23.00 8.42 9.65
C VAL A 359 -23.36 7.58 10.86
N VAL A 360 -22.52 6.63 11.20
CA VAL A 360 -22.63 5.88 12.47
C VAL A 360 -22.22 6.79 13.61
N ALA A 361 -23.06 6.88 14.67
CA ALA A 361 -22.76 7.68 15.83
C ALA A 361 -21.42 7.25 16.46
N LYS A 362 -20.62 8.24 16.85
CA LYS A 362 -19.33 8.02 17.50
C LYS A 362 -19.54 7.87 19.00
N ASP A 363 -19.83 6.65 19.44
CA ASP A 363 -19.76 6.32 20.85
C ASP A 363 -18.33 5.95 21.22
N ASP A 364 -17.79 6.52 22.28
CA ASP A 364 -16.48 6.09 22.81
C ASP A 364 -16.63 4.68 23.39
N LEU A 365 -15.90 3.71 22.84
CA LEU A 365 -15.96 2.32 23.28
C LEU A 365 -15.12 2.09 24.55
N THR A 366 -14.06 2.88 24.73
CA THR A 366 -13.01 2.65 25.74
C THR A 366 -12.76 3.81 26.70
N GLY A 367 -13.38 4.98 26.51
CA GLY A 367 -13.18 6.17 27.35
C GLY A 367 -11.90 6.96 27.03
N THR A 368 -11.65 8.03 27.80
CA THR A 368 -10.46 8.90 27.63
C THR A 368 -9.20 8.24 28.14
N VAL A 369 -8.08 8.48 27.44
CA VAL A 369 -6.75 8.05 27.87
C VAL A 369 -6.29 8.90 29.07
N ASP A 370 -5.83 8.25 30.14
CA ASP A 370 -5.22 8.94 31.28
C ASP A 370 -3.83 9.47 30.87
N GLN A 371 -3.65 10.78 30.87
CA GLN A 371 -2.41 11.47 30.39
C GLN A 371 -1.23 11.38 31.39
N SER A 372 -1.07 10.31 32.13
CA SER A 372 -0.03 10.19 33.14
C SER A 372 1.13 9.31 32.69
N ASP A 373 1.94 9.75 31.78
CA ASP A 373 3.38 9.42 31.79
C ASP A 373 4.20 10.36 30.88
N SER A 374 4.34 11.61 31.24
CA SER A 374 5.45 12.42 30.73
C SER A 374 6.68 12.07 31.55
N GLY A 375 7.50 11.12 31.04
CA GLY A 375 8.81 10.84 31.63
C GLY A 375 9.61 12.14 31.77
N GLU A 376 10.36 12.32 32.86
CA GLU A 376 11.29 13.44 33.06
C GLU A 376 12.30 13.47 31.90
N GLU A 377 12.06 14.31 30.91
CA GLU A 377 13.06 14.61 29.87
C GLU A 377 14.28 15.24 30.53
N THR A 378 15.42 14.57 30.49
CA THR A 378 16.71 15.18 30.79
C THR A 378 16.98 16.27 29.76
N ALA A 379 17.05 17.52 30.20
CA ALA A 379 17.26 18.69 29.33
C ALA A 379 18.56 18.52 28.50
N GLN A 380 18.43 18.21 27.23
CA GLN A 380 19.53 18.12 26.27
C GLN A 380 20.02 19.52 25.88
N ALA A 381 21.28 19.65 25.51
CA ALA A 381 21.80 20.90 24.96
C ALA A 381 21.10 21.25 23.63
N PRO A 382 20.83 22.53 23.32
CA PRO A 382 20.12 22.92 22.09
C PRO A 382 20.76 22.41 20.80
N GLU A 383 22.10 22.28 20.78
CA GLU A 383 22.83 21.75 19.62
C GLU A 383 22.58 20.26 19.42
N ASP A 384 22.55 19.50 20.50
CA ASP A 384 22.27 18.05 20.47
C ASP A 384 20.80 17.79 20.06
N ARG A 385 19.86 18.59 20.58
CA ARG A 385 18.45 18.56 20.15
C ARG A 385 18.32 18.81 18.64
N LEU A 386 19.02 19.80 18.10
CA LEU A 386 18.95 20.10 16.67
C LEU A 386 19.49 18.95 15.81
N VAL A 387 20.55 18.28 16.26
CA VAL A 387 21.11 17.10 15.59
C VAL A 387 20.08 15.97 15.59
N ASP A 388 19.44 15.69 16.73
CA ASP A 388 18.42 14.66 16.85
C ASP A 388 17.18 14.99 15.98
N LEU A 389 16.68 16.20 16.01
CA LEU A 389 15.55 16.64 15.18
C LEU A 389 15.83 16.47 13.68
N ARG A 390 17.05 16.81 13.22
CA ARG A 390 17.44 16.58 11.82
C ARG A 390 17.46 15.09 11.48
N ARG A 391 17.94 14.24 12.38
CA ARG A 391 17.95 12.79 12.20
C ARG A 391 16.52 12.25 12.09
N ARG A 392 15.63 12.66 13.00
CA ARG A 392 14.22 12.26 13.00
C ARG A 392 13.47 12.74 11.77
N LEU A 393 13.72 13.96 11.31
CA LEU A 393 13.15 14.47 10.06
C LEU A 393 13.61 13.64 8.86
N LYS A 394 14.90 13.29 8.79
CA LYS A 394 15.44 12.45 7.71
C LYS A 394 14.83 11.05 7.67
N ARG A 395 14.41 10.49 8.82
CA ARG A 395 13.70 9.20 8.84
C ARG A 395 12.36 9.30 8.11
N SER A 396 11.58 10.33 8.36
CA SER A 396 10.29 10.53 7.67
C SER A 396 10.48 10.93 6.19
N GLU A 397 11.52 11.69 5.85
CA GLU A 397 11.88 11.94 4.44
C GLU A 397 12.25 10.65 3.72
N ALA A 398 13.01 9.77 4.38
CA ALA A 398 13.36 8.45 3.86
C ALA A 398 12.14 7.55 3.67
N TYR A 399 11.20 7.57 4.62
CA TYR A 399 9.93 6.85 4.51
C TYR A 399 9.20 7.19 3.20
N ASP A 400 9.01 8.47 2.93
CA ASP A 400 8.32 8.94 1.72
C ASP A 400 9.12 8.66 0.43
N ALA A 401 10.45 8.72 0.48
CA ALA A 401 11.31 8.36 -0.65
C ALA A 401 11.23 6.86 -0.97
N VAL A 402 11.23 6.00 0.05
CA VAL A 402 11.07 4.56 -0.10
C VAL A 402 9.73 4.20 -0.75
N VAL A 403 8.63 4.87 -0.35
CA VAL A 403 7.32 4.71 -0.99
C VAL A 403 7.38 5.05 -2.48
N ASN A 404 8.02 6.17 -2.84
CA ASN A 404 8.15 6.58 -4.24
C ASN A 404 8.98 5.58 -5.08
N VAL A 405 10.12 5.11 -4.56
CA VAL A 405 10.96 4.11 -5.26
C VAL A 405 10.20 2.79 -5.42
N SER A 406 9.42 2.41 -4.40
CA SER A 406 8.55 1.22 -4.45
C SER A 406 7.55 1.31 -5.59
N ALA A 407 6.82 2.42 -5.69
CA ALA A 407 5.85 2.66 -6.76
C ALA A 407 6.53 2.70 -8.15
N ALA A 408 7.68 3.35 -8.25
CA ALA A 408 8.44 3.42 -9.51
C ALA A 408 8.81 2.05 -10.05
N TYR A 409 9.10 1.08 -9.17
CA TYR A 409 9.38 -0.29 -9.58
C TYR A 409 8.18 -0.91 -10.33
N GLY A 410 6.97 -0.80 -9.78
CA GLY A 410 5.75 -1.26 -10.43
C GLY A 410 5.58 -0.60 -11.80
N TYR A 411 5.61 0.73 -11.85
CA TYR A 411 5.43 1.48 -13.10
C TYR A 411 6.44 1.12 -14.18
N TYR A 412 7.74 1.01 -13.86
CA TYR A 412 8.74 0.68 -14.86
C TYR A 412 8.68 -0.78 -15.32
N LEU A 413 8.31 -1.71 -14.41
CA LEU A 413 8.13 -3.12 -14.75
C LEU A 413 6.94 -3.30 -15.69
N ASP A 414 5.79 -2.71 -15.36
CA ASP A 414 4.54 -2.84 -16.11
C ASP A 414 4.62 -2.19 -17.49
N ASP A 415 5.45 -1.17 -17.62
CA ASP A 415 5.68 -0.42 -18.86
C ASP A 415 6.86 -0.95 -19.69
N PHE A 416 7.45 -2.08 -19.32
CA PHE A 416 8.61 -2.71 -20.04
C PHE A 416 9.82 -1.76 -20.17
N GLN A 417 10.05 -0.91 -19.16
CA GLN A 417 11.12 0.11 -19.15
C GLN A 417 12.41 -0.41 -18.49
N TRP A 418 13.02 -1.44 -19.04
CA TRP A 418 14.09 -2.22 -18.40
C TRP A 418 15.30 -1.42 -17.95
N THR A 419 15.71 -0.42 -18.73
CA THR A 419 16.82 0.47 -18.35
C THR A 419 16.44 1.33 -17.15
N LYS A 420 15.23 1.87 -17.12
CA LYS A 420 14.75 2.65 -15.98
C LYS A 420 14.56 1.77 -14.75
N LEU A 421 13.97 0.57 -14.95
CA LEU A 421 13.78 -0.42 -13.89
C LEU A 421 15.11 -0.79 -13.23
N SER A 422 16.15 -1.12 -14.00
CA SER A 422 17.45 -1.48 -13.44
C SER A 422 18.14 -0.32 -12.75
N SER A 423 17.95 0.91 -13.25
CA SER A 423 18.60 2.11 -12.72
C SER A 423 18.03 2.63 -11.39
N ILE A 424 16.87 2.13 -10.94
CA ILE A 424 16.39 2.41 -9.57
C ILE A 424 16.98 1.45 -8.52
N PHE A 425 17.84 0.53 -8.93
CA PHE A 425 18.68 -0.28 -8.03
C PHE A 425 20.02 0.41 -7.80
N ALA A 426 20.62 0.18 -6.65
CA ALA A 426 22.01 0.54 -6.38
C ALA A 426 22.94 -0.16 -7.38
N GLU A 427 24.14 0.36 -7.61
CA GLU A 427 25.08 -0.19 -8.61
C GLU A 427 25.31 -1.69 -8.38
N ASP A 428 25.55 -2.08 -7.12
CA ASP A 428 25.75 -3.47 -6.70
C ASP A 428 24.49 -4.13 -6.14
N GLY A 429 23.31 -3.56 -6.38
CA GLY A 429 22.04 -4.06 -5.91
C GLY A 429 21.67 -5.41 -6.52
N ASN A 430 20.70 -6.09 -5.93
CA ASN A 430 20.26 -7.40 -6.41
C ASN A 430 18.73 -7.50 -6.48
N LYS A 431 18.27 -8.36 -7.38
CA LYS A 431 16.83 -8.59 -7.58
C LYS A 431 16.57 -10.07 -7.76
N GLN A 432 15.63 -10.58 -6.99
CA GLN A 432 15.06 -11.90 -7.25
C GLN A 432 14.16 -11.85 -8.49
N SER A 433 14.33 -12.83 -9.37
CA SER A 433 13.31 -13.21 -10.33
C SER A 433 12.62 -14.47 -9.82
N PRO A 434 11.28 -14.48 -9.74
CA PRO A 434 10.54 -15.61 -9.20
C PRO A 434 10.93 -16.92 -9.89
N PHE A 435 10.98 -18.02 -9.13
CA PHE A 435 11.29 -19.37 -9.63
C PHE A 435 12.68 -19.56 -10.26
N ALA A 436 13.57 -18.55 -10.24
CA ALA A 436 14.91 -18.65 -10.83
C ALA A 436 16.00 -18.39 -9.78
N GLY A 437 16.11 -17.17 -9.30
CA GLY A 437 17.15 -16.76 -8.35
C GLY A 437 17.44 -15.27 -8.42
N PHE A 438 18.59 -14.86 -7.89
CA PHE A 438 19.02 -13.47 -7.79
C PHE A 438 19.97 -13.09 -8.92
N TYR A 439 19.74 -11.88 -9.46
CA TYR A 439 20.58 -11.22 -10.44
C TYR A 439 21.29 -10.05 -9.76
N LEU A 440 22.62 -9.98 -9.88
CA LEU A 440 23.48 -9.04 -9.18
C LEU A 440 23.91 -7.88 -10.07
N GLY A 441 23.60 -6.66 -9.68
CA GLY A 441 23.91 -5.43 -10.41
C GLY A 441 22.93 -5.11 -11.54
N GLN A 442 22.90 -3.84 -11.90
CA GLN A 442 21.91 -3.26 -12.82
C GLN A 442 21.86 -3.95 -14.19
N ASP A 443 23.01 -4.27 -14.78
CA ASP A 443 23.06 -4.93 -16.10
C ASP A 443 22.44 -6.34 -16.07
N ARG A 444 22.66 -7.09 -14.99
CA ARG A 444 22.11 -8.42 -14.81
C ARG A 444 20.60 -8.38 -14.60
N ILE A 445 20.12 -7.41 -13.80
CA ILE A 445 18.68 -7.16 -13.58
C ILE A 445 17.98 -6.81 -14.90
N MET A 446 18.55 -5.87 -15.67
CA MET A 446 18.03 -5.49 -16.98
C MET A 446 18.00 -6.66 -17.96
N GLY A 447 19.09 -7.43 -18.00
CA GLY A 447 19.20 -8.61 -18.86
C GLY A 447 18.16 -9.67 -18.55
N ALA A 448 17.90 -9.93 -17.27
CA ALA A 448 16.87 -10.87 -16.83
C ALA A 448 15.45 -10.43 -17.26
N ALA A 449 15.10 -9.16 -17.05
CA ALA A 449 13.83 -8.60 -17.47
C ALA A 449 13.63 -8.74 -18.99
N ASN A 450 14.63 -8.37 -19.77
CA ASN A 450 14.60 -8.49 -21.22
C ASN A 450 14.50 -9.96 -21.69
N ALA A 451 15.18 -10.89 -21.02
CA ALA A 451 15.13 -12.31 -21.35
C ALA A 451 13.77 -12.96 -21.01
N MET A 452 13.10 -12.46 -19.96
CA MET A 452 11.81 -12.97 -19.52
C MET A 452 10.65 -12.44 -20.36
N TRP A 453 10.58 -11.13 -20.54
CA TRP A 453 9.41 -10.45 -21.14
C TRP A 453 9.68 -9.84 -22.53
N GLY A 454 10.89 -9.99 -23.07
CA GLY A 454 11.31 -9.44 -24.37
C GLY A 454 11.74 -7.98 -24.30
N PRO A 455 11.98 -7.33 -25.45
CA PRO A 455 12.53 -5.98 -25.51
C PRO A 455 11.53 -4.94 -24.98
N PRO A 456 12.03 -3.73 -24.60
CA PRO A 456 11.18 -2.59 -24.28
C PRO A 456 10.12 -2.33 -25.34
N ARG A 457 8.96 -1.83 -24.92
CA ARG A 457 7.78 -1.60 -25.76
C ARG A 457 7.27 -0.17 -25.62
N GLU A 458 6.54 0.31 -26.61
CA GLU A 458 5.82 1.60 -26.59
C GLU A 458 4.33 1.43 -26.26
N MET A 459 3.82 0.21 -26.38
CA MET A 459 2.45 -0.17 -26.10
C MET A 459 2.41 -1.43 -25.27
N ARG A 460 1.44 -1.55 -24.38
CA ARG A 460 1.17 -2.76 -23.59
C ARG A 460 0.10 -3.60 -24.28
N PRO A 461 0.38 -4.84 -24.65
CA PRO A 461 -0.64 -5.73 -25.23
C PRO A 461 -1.65 -6.20 -24.19
N ALA A 462 -1.30 -6.13 -22.92
CA ALA A 462 -2.14 -6.45 -21.77
C ALA A 462 -1.66 -5.66 -20.54
N VAL A 463 -2.54 -5.50 -19.58
CA VAL A 463 -2.21 -4.98 -18.25
C VAL A 463 -1.72 -6.15 -17.38
N SER A 464 -0.70 -5.91 -16.59
CA SER A 464 -0.25 -6.76 -15.50
C SER A 464 0.35 -5.83 -14.45
N PHE A 465 -0.53 -5.11 -13.74
CA PHE A 465 -0.11 -4.07 -12.82
C PHE A 465 0.41 -4.66 -11.52
N HIS A 466 1.66 -4.34 -11.18
CA HIS A 466 2.28 -4.73 -9.92
C HIS A 466 2.04 -3.65 -8.86
N TRP A 467 0.83 -3.61 -8.31
CA TRP A 467 0.54 -2.74 -7.18
C TRP A 467 1.32 -3.23 -5.96
N ARG A 468 2.10 -2.35 -5.39
CA ARG A 468 2.93 -2.61 -4.21
C ARG A 468 2.33 -1.93 -2.98
N THR A 469 1.15 -2.41 -2.61
CA THR A 469 0.28 -1.79 -1.61
C THR A 469 0.71 -2.09 -0.16
N GLN A 470 0.15 -1.36 0.78
CA GLN A 470 0.22 -1.63 2.21
C GLN A 470 1.66 -1.71 2.75
N PRO A 471 2.48 -0.66 2.54
CA PRO A 471 3.89 -0.67 2.92
C PRO A 471 4.09 -0.69 4.45
N VAL A 472 5.01 -1.55 4.94
CA VAL A 472 5.59 -1.47 6.28
C VAL A 472 7.07 -1.15 6.11
N ILE A 473 7.47 0.05 6.57
CA ILE A 473 8.79 0.61 6.32
C ILE A 473 9.52 0.86 7.64
N HIS A 474 10.70 0.29 7.78
CA HIS A 474 11.57 0.54 8.92
C HIS A 474 12.87 1.18 8.43
N VAL A 475 13.07 2.44 8.80
CA VAL A 475 14.25 3.22 8.43
C VAL A 475 15.33 3.05 9.49
N SER A 476 16.59 2.87 9.08
CA SER A 476 17.73 2.78 10.00
C SER A 476 17.89 4.06 10.84
N HIS A 477 18.52 3.92 12.00
CA HIS A 477 18.75 5.04 12.93
C HIS A 477 19.46 6.23 12.27
N ASP A 478 20.39 5.98 11.34
CA ASP A 478 21.13 7.00 10.61
C ASP A 478 20.39 7.57 9.38
N GLY A 479 19.19 7.03 9.05
CA GLY A 479 18.37 7.48 7.93
C GLY A 479 18.96 7.15 6.56
N ARG A 480 19.81 6.12 6.43
CA ARG A 480 20.54 5.80 5.18
C ARG A 480 20.16 4.47 4.56
N SER A 481 19.44 3.65 5.27
CA SER A 481 18.88 2.41 4.76
C SER A 481 17.47 2.18 5.28
N ALA A 482 16.71 1.36 4.59
CA ALA A 482 15.37 0.98 4.99
C ALA A 482 15.05 -0.45 4.58
N ASN A 483 14.21 -1.11 5.37
CA ASN A 483 13.54 -2.34 4.99
C ASN A 483 12.08 -2.01 4.66
N LEU A 484 11.59 -2.62 3.62
CA LEU A 484 10.25 -2.42 3.10
C LEU A 484 9.56 -3.77 2.92
N ARG A 485 8.36 -3.89 3.43
CA ARG A 485 7.42 -4.94 3.06
C ARG A 485 6.26 -4.33 2.29
N THR A 486 5.84 -4.95 1.20
CA THR A 486 4.61 -4.58 0.48
C THR A 486 3.88 -5.83 0.02
N ARG A 487 2.59 -5.69 -0.21
CA ARG A 487 1.76 -6.69 -0.87
C ARG A 487 1.86 -6.52 -2.39
N LEU A 488 1.92 -7.61 -3.12
CA LEU A 488 1.62 -7.62 -4.55
C LEU A 488 0.12 -7.84 -4.74
N PHE A 489 -0.55 -6.85 -5.26
CA PHE A 489 -1.93 -6.94 -5.74
C PHE A 489 -1.89 -6.72 -7.25
N GLN A 490 -2.18 -7.75 -8.05
CA GLN A 490 -1.85 -7.76 -9.47
C GLN A 490 -3.07 -8.02 -10.36
N PRO A 491 -3.81 -6.97 -10.76
CA PRO A 491 -4.81 -7.09 -11.82
C PRO A 491 -4.14 -7.41 -13.15
N ARG A 492 -4.70 -8.38 -13.88
CA ARG A 492 -4.21 -8.85 -15.17
C ARG A 492 -5.32 -8.82 -16.21
N THR A 493 -5.01 -8.32 -17.39
CA THR A 493 -5.97 -8.28 -18.50
C THR A 493 -5.52 -9.12 -19.68
N SER A 494 -6.43 -9.31 -20.64
CA SER A 494 -6.17 -9.84 -21.97
C SER A 494 -6.93 -9.00 -22.98
N LYS A 495 -6.44 -8.91 -24.23
CA LYS A 495 -7.20 -8.35 -25.34
C LYS A 495 -8.36 -9.25 -25.76
N ASP A 496 -8.14 -10.53 -25.70
CA ASP A 496 -9.04 -11.58 -26.13
C ASP A 496 -9.27 -12.54 -24.95
N PRO A 497 -10.42 -12.41 -24.27
CA PRO A 497 -10.77 -13.31 -23.18
C PRO A 497 -10.90 -14.78 -23.63
N ASP A 498 -11.18 -15.04 -24.93
CA ASP A 498 -11.28 -16.40 -25.48
C ASP A 498 -9.91 -17.01 -25.81
N ALA A 499 -8.85 -16.20 -25.80
CA ALA A 499 -7.48 -16.65 -26.02
C ALA A 499 -6.51 -16.15 -24.93
N PRO A 500 -6.76 -16.41 -23.64
CA PRO A 500 -5.91 -15.95 -22.56
C PRO A 500 -4.52 -16.58 -22.67
N SER A 501 -3.48 -15.78 -22.46
CA SER A 501 -2.17 -16.34 -22.18
C SER A 501 -2.11 -16.76 -20.70
N ARG A 502 -1.23 -17.71 -20.36
CA ARG A 502 -1.03 -18.14 -18.95
C ARG A 502 -0.80 -16.97 -17.96
N PHE A 503 -0.33 -15.83 -18.44
CA PHE A 503 0.00 -14.66 -17.62
C PHE A 503 -1.04 -13.53 -17.69
N TYR A 504 -2.03 -13.63 -18.59
CA TYR A 504 -2.98 -12.56 -18.88
C TYR A 504 -4.37 -13.16 -19.06
N MET A 505 -5.00 -13.52 -17.94
CA MET A 505 -6.25 -14.27 -17.95
C MET A 505 -7.47 -13.47 -17.48
N GLY A 506 -7.35 -12.14 -17.48
CA GLY A 506 -8.46 -11.29 -17.02
C GLY A 506 -8.77 -11.42 -15.52
N GLY A 507 -7.81 -11.96 -14.73
CA GLY A 507 -7.98 -12.29 -13.34
C GLY A 507 -7.12 -11.47 -12.39
N LEU A 508 -7.04 -11.92 -11.16
CA LEU A 508 -6.28 -11.33 -10.07
C LEU A 508 -5.28 -12.34 -9.52
N HIS A 509 -4.14 -11.84 -9.10
CA HIS A 509 -3.09 -12.63 -8.49
C HIS A 509 -2.51 -11.85 -7.31
N GLY A 510 -2.24 -12.51 -6.24
CA GLY A 510 -1.64 -11.95 -5.04
C GLY A 510 -0.27 -12.55 -4.74
N GLY A 511 0.56 -11.73 -4.13
CA GLY A 511 1.89 -12.11 -3.69
C GLY A 511 2.41 -11.15 -2.63
N MET A 512 3.68 -11.30 -2.32
CA MET A 512 4.33 -10.51 -1.27
C MET A 512 5.75 -10.12 -1.68
N TYR A 513 6.12 -8.89 -1.36
CA TYR A 513 7.51 -8.44 -1.28
C TYR A 513 7.88 -8.39 0.21
N PRO A 514 8.39 -9.49 0.78
CA PRO A 514 8.43 -9.64 2.24
C PRO A 514 9.56 -8.85 2.91
N ASN A 515 10.62 -8.56 2.19
CA ASN A 515 11.77 -7.82 2.71
C ASN A 515 12.61 -7.22 1.57
N ASP A 516 12.14 -6.11 1.03
CA ASP A 516 13.00 -5.30 0.17
C ASP A 516 13.89 -4.42 1.02
N GLN A 517 15.12 -4.21 0.59
CA GLN A 517 16.04 -3.29 1.22
C GLN A 517 16.39 -2.15 0.27
N LEU A 518 16.40 -0.94 0.81
CA LEU A 518 16.76 0.27 0.09
C LEU A 518 17.90 0.99 0.81
N VAL A 519 18.71 1.69 0.03
CA VAL A 519 19.86 2.45 0.53
C VAL A 519 19.90 3.84 -0.10
N LEU A 520 20.46 4.80 0.63
CA LEU A 520 20.72 6.14 0.15
C LEU A 520 22.10 6.16 -0.56
N GLU A 521 22.10 5.95 -1.86
CA GLU A 521 23.31 5.97 -2.70
C GLU A 521 23.48 7.32 -3.39
N ASN A 522 24.56 8.03 -3.09
CA ASN A 522 24.87 9.35 -3.68
C ASN A 522 23.73 10.38 -3.56
N GLY A 523 22.98 10.33 -2.45
CA GLY A 523 21.86 11.26 -2.21
C GLY A 523 20.53 10.84 -2.86
N VAL A 524 20.45 9.68 -3.48
CA VAL A 524 19.25 9.14 -4.12
C VAL A 524 18.90 7.80 -3.48
N TRP A 525 17.65 7.62 -3.07
CA TRP A 525 17.18 6.32 -2.58
C TRP A 525 17.05 5.32 -3.74
N ARG A 526 17.59 4.09 -3.52
CA ARG A 526 17.60 3.01 -4.50
C ARG A 526 17.36 1.68 -3.84
N PHE A 527 16.80 0.71 -4.57
CA PHE A 527 16.78 -0.68 -4.10
C PHE A 527 18.21 -1.22 -3.96
N TRP A 528 18.50 -1.79 -2.79
CA TRP A 528 19.65 -2.65 -2.59
C TRP A 528 19.32 -4.10 -2.92
N SER A 529 18.22 -4.61 -2.35
CA SER A 529 17.78 -5.99 -2.56
C SER A 529 16.27 -6.01 -2.74
N LEU A 530 15.78 -6.71 -3.74
CA LEU A 530 14.36 -6.92 -3.94
C LEU A 530 14.07 -8.42 -3.94
N THR A 531 13.11 -8.80 -3.08
CA THR A 531 12.67 -10.18 -2.87
C THR A 531 11.18 -10.28 -3.12
N ILE A 532 10.75 -11.31 -3.84
CA ILE A 532 9.33 -11.50 -4.17
C ILE A 532 8.90 -12.95 -3.95
N ASP A 533 7.76 -13.11 -3.30
CA ASP A 533 6.97 -14.33 -3.22
C ASP A 533 5.65 -14.13 -3.95
N GLU A 534 5.46 -14.86 -5.02
CA GLU A 534 4.23 -14.83 -5.81
C GLU A 534 3.33 -16.02 -5.47
N HIS A 535 2.08 -15.92 -5.91
CA HIS A 535 1.06 -16.95 -5.81
C HIS A 535 0.65 -17.31 -4.38
N TYR A 536 0.54 -16.31 -3.50
CA TYR A 536 -0.23 -16.50 -2.27
C TYR A 536 -1.66 -16.89 -2.59
N PHE A 537 -2.20 -16.34 -3.68
CA PHE A 537 -3.36 -16.84 -4.39
C PHE A 537 -3.25 -16.46 -5.87
N ALA A 538 -3.94 -17.18 -6.73
CA ALA A 538 -4.06 -16.86 -8.15
C ALA A 538 -5.38 -17.40 -8.70
N MET A 539 -6.08 -16.60 -9.48
CA MET A 539 -7.22 -17.07 -10.26
C MET A 539 -6.72 -17.89 -11.44
N PRO A 540 -7.23 -19.10 -11.68
CA PRO A 540 -6.99 -19.83 -12.93
C PRO A 540 -7.59 -19.09 -14.13
N ASN A 541 -8.75 -18.51 -13.97
CA ASN A 541 -9.46 -17.62 -14.88
C ASN A 541 -10.44 -16.74 -14.08
N TRP A 542 -11.19 -15.87 -14.76
CA TRP A 542 -12.17 -15.02 -14.07
C TRP A 542 -13.42 -15.78 -13.65
N GLU A 543 -13.91 -16.72 -14.48
CA GLU A 543 -15.15 -17.46 -14.25
C GLU A 543 -15.07 -18.31 -12.95
N ASP A 544 -13.96 -19.03 -12.77
CA ASP A 544 -13.75 -19.91 -11.61
C ASP A 544 -13.25 -19.17 -10.36
N GLY A 545 -12.75 -17.93 -10.50
CA GLY A 545 -12.22 -17.15 -9.39
C GLY A 545 -11.00 -17.79 -8.70
N TRP A 546 -10.76 -17.46 -7.44
CA TRP A 546 -9.68 -18.07 -6.65
C TRP A 546 -10.08 -19.39 -6.00
N SER A 547 -11.38 -19.69 -5.86
CA SER A 547 -11.85 -21.00 -5.37
C SER A 547 -11.75 -22.09 -6.42
N GLY A 548 -11.73 -21.75 -7.70
CA GLY A 548 -11.57 -22.72 -8.79
C GLY A 548 -10.14 -23.20 -9.03
N ALA A 549 -9.21 -22.91 -8.12
CA ALA A 549 -7.85 -23.42 -8.23
C ALA A 549 -7.80 -24.92 -7.90
N GLU A 550 -7.27 -25.72 -8.82
CA GLU A 550 -7.11 -27.15 -8.64
C GLU A 550 -5.69 -27.49 -8.19
N GLU A 551 -5.56 -28.55 -7.38
CA GLU A 551 -4.26 -29.13 -7.08
C GLU A 551 -3.50 -29.49 -8.37
N PRO A 552 -2.21 -29.20 -8.46
CA PRO A 552 -1.39 -29.71 -9.56
C PRO A 552 -1.46 -31.24 -9.63
N GLU A 553 -1.66 -31.79 -10.81
CA GLU A 553 -1.59 -33.24 -10.99
C GLU A 553 -0.28 -33.79 -10.40
N ALA A 554 -0.36 -34.87 -9.61
CA ALA A 554 0.80 -35.45 -8.89
C ALA A 554 1.98 -35.84 -9.80
N GLU A 555 1.75 -36.00 -11.10
CA GLU A 555 2.76 -36.30 -12.11
C GLU A 555 3.13 -35.04 -12.94
N ALA A 556 2.55 -33.87 -12.67
CA ALA A 556 2.87 -32.64 -13.39
C ALA A 556 4.31 -32.21 -13.08
N GLU A 557 5.06 -31.90 -14.13
CA GLU A 557 6.39 -31.30 -13.95
C GLU A 557 6.22 -29.93 -13.27
N PRO A 558 6.95 -29.66 -12.17
CA PRO A 558 6.91 -28.36 -11.52
C PRO A 558 7.25 -27.22 -12.49
N TYR A 559 6.62 -26.08 -12.28
CA TYR A 559 6.96 -24.91 -13.11
C TYR A 559 8.44 -24.60 -13.02
N ARG A 560 9.10 -24.56 -14.16
CA ARG A 560 10.49 -24.20 -14.28
C ARG A 560 10.64 -22.88 -15.04
N SER A 561 11.21 -21.88 -14.39
CA SER A 561 11.42 -20.58 -15.01
C SER A 561 12.25 -20.71 -16.31
N PRO A 562 11.80 -20.11 -17.43
CA PRO A 562 12.59 -20.08 -18.66
C PRO A 562 13.91 -19.31 -18.51
N LEU A 563 14.06 -18.50 -17.47
CA LEU A 563 15.31 -17.80 -17.16
C LEU A 563 16.45 -18.75 -16.83
N LEU A 564 16.17 -19.90 -16.22
CA LEU A 564 17.20 -20.90 -15.90
C LEU A 564 17.98 -21.37 -17.12
N ASP A 565 17.35 -21.36 -18.30
CA ASP A 565 17.98 -21.75 -19.56
C ASP A 565 18.41 -20.54 -20.41
N LYS A 566 17.59 -19.48 -20.46
CA LYS A 566 17.83 -18.33 -21.35
C LYS A 566 18.83 -17.32 -20.78
N TYR A 567 18.76 -17.10 -19.47
CA TYR A 567 19.57 -16.11 -18.76
C TYR A 567 19.71 -16.51 -17.30
N PRO A 568 20.56 -17.49 -16.97
CA PRO A 568 20.66 -18.03 -15.62
C PRO A 568 20.98 -16.95 -14.57
N PRO A 569 20.41 -17.04 -13.36
CA PRO A 569 20.72 -16.11 -12.26
C PRO A 569 22.16 -16.29 -11.78
N ASP A 570 22.66 -15.29 -11.07
CA ASP A 570 23.98 -15.34 -10.43
C ASP A 570 23.97 -16.21 -9.17
N ILE A 571 22.83 -16.23 -8.46
CA ILE A 571 22.59 -17.10 -7.31
C ILE A 571 21.26 -17.83 -7.54
N LEU A 572 21.29 -19.15 -7.61
CA LEU A 572 20.07 -19.96 -7.72
C LEU A 572 19.30 -19.96 -6.39
N LEU A 573 17.96 -19.95 -6.43
CA LEU A 573 17.16 -20.12 -5.22
C LEU A 573 17.51 -21.39 -4.45
N THR A 574 17.78 -22.48 -5.17
CA THR A 574 18.18 -23.78 -4.60
C THR A 574 19.55 -23.77 -3.90
N GLU A 575 20.41 -22.77 -4.17
CA GLU A 575 21.71 -22.62 -3.50
C GLU A 575 21.60 -21.96 -2.12
N LEU A 576 20.46 -21.35 -1.80
CA LEU A 576 20.26 -20.63 -0.55
C LEU A 576 20.03 -21.56 0.65
N GLY A 577 19.81 -22.85 0.39
CA GLY A 577 19.82 -23.90 1.41
C GLY A 577 18.76 -23.75 2.49
N GLU A 578 19.09 -24.13 3.74
CA GLU A 578 18.17 -24.14 4.88
C GLU A 578 17.59 -22.77 5.22
N ARG A 579 18.26 -21.67 4.82
CA ARG A 579 17.74 -20.30 4.99
C ARG A 579 16.46 -20.05 4.25
N GLN A 580 16.16 -20.87 3.26
CA GLN A 580 15.00 -20.76 2.39
C GLN A 580 13.98 -21.87 2.63
N GLU A 581 14.18 -22.70 3.67
CA GLU A 581 13.21 -23.74 4.00
C GLU A 581 11.83 -23.11 4.29
N GLY A 582 10.81 -23.61 3.60
CA GLY A 582 9.48 -23.02 3.63
C GLY A 582 9.29 -21.77 2.76
N PHE A 583 10.35 -21.29 2.12
CA PHE A 583 10.32 -20.21 1.15
C PHE A 583 10.32 -20.79 -0.29
N ARG A 584 9.60 -20.16 -1.21
CA ARG A 584 9.54 -20.61 -2.60
C ARG A 584 10.93 -20.73 -3.21
N GLY A 585 11.28 -21.94 -3.61
CA GLY A 585 12.54 -22.25 -4.26
C GLY A 585 13.73 -22.48 -3.32
N GLY A 586 13.58 -22.43 -2.00
CA GLY A 586 14.67 -22.75 -1.08
C GLY A 586 15.09 -24.21 -1.17
N THR A 587 14.15 -25.11 -1.33
CA THR A 587 14.37 -26.54 -1.61
C THR A 587 14.37 -26.87 -3.10
N GLY A 588 14.06 -25.89 -3.97
CA GLY A 588 13.77 -26.11 -5.39
C GLY A 588 12.33 -26.53 -5.67
N GLU A 589 11.54 -26.74 -4.62
CA GLU A 589 10.10 -27.01 -4.71
C GLU A 589 9.32 -25.70 -4.65
N THR A 590 8.21 -25.63 -5.38
CA THR A 590 7.30 -24.48 -5.32
C THR A 590 6.04 -24.88 -4.56
N VAL A 591 5.54 -23.94 -3.74
CA VAL A 591 4.20 -24.04 -3.17
C VAL A 591 3.34 -23.05 -3.96
N ASP A 592 2.38 -23.58 -4.68
CA ASP A 592 1.42 -22.80 -5.45
C ASP A 592 0.03 -22.89 -4.82
N TRP A 593 -0.76 -21.85 -4.97
CA TRP A 593 -2.17 -21.86 -4.60
C TRP A 593 -2.90 -23.04 -5.30
N PRO A 594 -3.72 -23.87 -4.63
CA PRO A 594 -4.30 -23.69 -3.28
C PRO A 594 -3.43 -24.12 -2.08
N GLY A 595 -2.21 -24.57 -2.29
CA GLY A 595 -1.25 -24.79 -1.19
C GLY A 595 -0.91 -23.47 -0.49
N ILE A 596 -0.69 -23.52 0.83
CA ILE A 596 -0.42 -22.31 1.63
C ILE A 596 1.07 -21.98 1.63
N LEU A 597 1.44 -20.90 0.95
CA LEU A 597 2.79 -20.38 0.97
C LEU A 597 3.06 -19.70 2.33
N PRO A 598 4.14 -20.08 3.05
CA PRO A 598 4.49 -19.41 4.30
C PRO A 598 4.70 -17.91 4.14
N MET A 599 4.21 -17.11 5.07
CA MET A 599 4.51 -15.67 5.12
C MET A 599 5.64 -15.42 6.10
N TRP A 600 6.71 -14.80 5.64
CA TRP A 600 7.85 -14.45 6.48
C TRP A 600 8.01 -12.93 6.61
N PHE A 601 8.66 -12.48 7.68
CA PHE A 601 8.72 -11.09 8.10
C PHE A 601 10.18 -10.66 8.31
N HIS A 602 10.49 -9.42 7.94
CA HIS A 602 11.76 -8.80 8.29
C HIS A 602 11.73 -8.14 9.68
N TYR A 603 10.56 -8.02 10.29
CA TYR A 603 10.36 -7.36 11.57
C TYR A 603 9.69 -8.28 12.59
N ARG A 604 9.88 -7.95 13.87
CA ARG A 604 9.17 -8.56 14.99
C ARG A 604 7.85 -7.83 15.20
N ASN A 605 6.94 -8.43 15.95
CA ASN A 605 5.70 -7.76 16.33
C ASN A 605 6.00 -6.35 16.87
N PRO A 606 5.43 -5.26 16.28
CA PRO A 606 5.83 -3.90 16.59
C PRO A 606 5.43 -3.43 18.00
N VAL A 607 4.61 -4.20 18.71
CA VAL A 607 4.18 -3.89 20.08
C VAL A 607 4.82 -4.81 21.10
N SER A 608 4.68 -6.14 20.94
CA SER A 608 5.17 -7.10 21.91
C SER A 608 6.63 -7.52 21.69
N GLY A 609 7.19 -7.26 20.52
CA GLY A 609 8.51 -7.76 20.13
C GLY A 609 8.54 -9.26 19.86
N ARG A 610 7.39 -9.93 19.78
CA ARG A 610 7.28 -11.37 19.44
C ARG A 610 7.98 -11.64 18.12
N THR A 611 8.84 -12.66 18.11
CA THR A 611 9.48 -13.13 16.88
C THR A 611 8.48 -13.94 16.07
N PRO A 612 8.21 -13.57 14.80
CA PRO A 612 7.34 -14.36 13.94
C PRO A 612 7.93 -15.74 13.63
N GLU A 613 7.10 -16.68 13.26
CA GLU A 613 7.53 -18.05 12.94
C GLU A 613 8.60 -18.08 11.85
N HIS A 614 8.38 -17.28 10.79
CA HIS A 614 9.34 -17.11 9.71
C HIS A 614 9.92 -15.70 9.75
N TYR A 615 11.05 -15.55 10.45
CA TYR A 615 11.73 -14.28 10.67
C TYR A 615 13.02 -14.16 9.87
N TRP A 616 13.10 -13.15 9.03
CA TRP A 616 14.28 -12.88 8.21
C TRP A 616 14.55 -11.38 8.08
N PRO A 617 15.39 -10.78 8.95
CA PRO A 617 15.58 -9.33 8.98
C PRO A 617 16.56 -8.81 7.93
N ASP A 618 17.34 -9.68 7.29
CA ASP A 618 18.40 -9.30 6.35
C ASP A 618 18.01 -9.56 4.90
N CYS A 619 18.81 -9.12 3.94
CA CYS A 619 18.57 -9.47 2.55
C CYS A 619 18.73 -10.98 2.35
N VAL A 620 17.90 -11.56 1.46
CA VAL A 620 17.85 -13.02 1.29
C VAL A 620 19.18 -13.62 0.81
N PRO A 621 19.88 -13.05 -0.19
CA PRO A 621 21.15 -13.60 -0.64
C PRO A 621 22.34 -13.21 0.25
N CYS A 622 22.12 -12.48 1.35
CA CYS A 622 23.18 -12.06 2.26
C CYS A 622 23.55 -13.14 3.26
N GLU A 623 24.81 -13.22 3.64
CA GLU A 623 25.30 -14.21 4.61
C GLU A 623 25.18 -13.76 6.06
N LYS A 624 25.26 -12.44 6.30
CA LYS A 624 25.27 -11.87 7.63
C LYS A 624 23.91 -11.25 7.96
N LEU A 625 23.35 -11.69 9.07
CA LEU A 625 22.09 -11.15 9.59
C LEU A 625 22.33 -9.87 10.37
N SER A 626 21.52 -8.85 10.11
CA SER A 626 21.40 -7.67 10.95
C SER A 626 20.45 -7.95 12.13
N GLU A 627 20.61 -7.21 13.21
CA GLU A 627 19.71 -7.30 14.36
C GLU A 627 18.87 -6.03 14.45
N ALA A 628 17.67 -6.09 13.91
CA ALA A 628 16.68 -5.05 14.16
C ALA A 628 16.23 -5.06 15.62
N ARG A 629 15.93 -3.88 16.18
CA ARG A 629 15.56 -3.73 17.60
C ARG A 629 14.30 -2.88 17.72
N LEU A 630 13.43 -3.28 18.65
CA LEU A 630 12.37 -2.40 19.10
C LEU A 630 12.98 -1.43 20.12
N THR A 631 12.90 -0.13 19.82
CA THR A 631 13.37 0.95 20.68
C THR A 631 12.19 1.80 21.15
N GLU A 632 12.45 2.77 22.01
CA GLU A 632 11.47 3.79 22.38
C GLU A 632 10.99 4.68 21.21
N HIS A 633 11.70 4.59 20.06
CA HIS A 633 11.36 5.30 18.82
C HIS A 633 10.76 4.39 17.75
N GLY A 634 10.32 3.19 18.12
CA GLY A 634 9.79 2.18 17.23
C GLY A 634 10.82 1.11 16.84
N TYR A 635 10.54 0.42 15.73
CA TYR A 635 11.39 -0.66 15.25
C TYR A 635 12.55 -0.08 14.42
N GLU A 636 13.75 -0.18 14.94
CA GLU A 636 14.94 0.37 14.29
C GLU A 636 15.86 -0.72 13.76
N MET A 637 16.22 -0.60 12.50
CA MET A 637 17.32 -1.35 11.92
C MET A 637 18.68 -0.79 12.42
N PRO A 638 19.73 -1.61 12.55
CA PRO A 638 21.04 -1.09 12.89
C PRO A 638 21.54 -0.11 11.83
N PRO A 639 22.39 0.87 12.18
CA PRO A 639 23.01 1.76 11.22
C PRO A 639 23.74 0.94 10.14
N THR A 640 23.46 1.26 8.90
CA THR A 640 24.19 0.71 7.76
C THR A 640 25.03 1.81 7.13
N GLY A 641 26.25 1.50 6.75
CA GLY A 641 27.11 2.42 6.02
C GLY A 641 26.55 2.76 4.63
N PRO A 642 27.23 3.60 3.83
CA PRO A 642 26.88 3.86 2.43
C PRO A 642 26.91 2.57 1.59
N GLU A 643 27.70 1.65 2.01
CA GLU A 643 27.71 0.25 1.63
C GLU A 643 27.10 -0.50 2.79
N ILE A 644 26.39 -1.57 2.56
CA ILE A 644 25.89 -2.41 3.65
C ILE A 644 27.10 -3.11 4.26
N ASP A 645 27.80 -2.37 5.13
CA ASP A 645 29.07 -2.78 5.72
C ASP A 645 28.93 -4.12 6.42
N GLY A 646 29.74 -5.08 5.97
CA GLY A 646 29.82 -6.40 6.55
C GLY A 646 28.68 -7.33 6.18
N VAL A 647 27.86 -6.97 5.20
CA VAL A 647 26.91 -7.87 4.53
C VAL A 647 27.59 -8.37 3.25
N GLU A 648 27.84 -9.66 3.18
CA GLU A 648 28.44 -10.32 2.02
C GLU A 648 27.35 -11.09 1.27
N LEU A 649 27.32 -10.93 -0.06
CA LEU A 649 26.50 -11.77 -0.93
C LEU A 649 27.18 -13.13 -1.07
N ARG A 650 26.41 -14.20 -1.14
CA ARG A 650 26.91 -15.57 -1.37
C ARG A 650 27.47 -15.75 -2.76
#